data_31188c9209f9e75c83e28f0f3a8a8130
#
_entry.id   31188c9209f9e75c83e28f0f3a8a8130
#
_cell.length_a   1.000
_cell.length_b   1.000
_cell.length_c   1.000
_cell.angle_alpha   90.00
_cell.angle_beta   90.00
_cell.angle_gamma   90.00
#
_symmetry.space_group_name_H-M   'P 1'
#
loop_
_entity.id
_entity.type
_entity.pdbx_description
1 polymer ?
#
loop_
_entity_poly.entity_id
_entity_poly.type
_entity_poly.pdbx_seq_one_letter_code
_entity_poly.pdbx_strand_id
1 'polypeptide(L)'
;MKPIKLLIALLLAAGPSPLRAQTDTTVFSLLDLARPGLERVAALHAAGDDTAAAEALLDYYRRRTGVVCPEANLADITITPDEQRWADEAMHHRFFVHKGYQPSYFYGDDIDWEYWPVKDNELRWQLHRMKWWVPMGKAYRLSGDERYAAEWCAEYLDWMRKNPLTAYDEGKAGNWTQAENVYFAWRPLEVSDRLEFQIHQFLYFLPAEAFSGNFLLHFLDNYHRHAEHITRHFSAKGNHLLFQAQRLIFAGVFFPEFRDAARWRATGVGILNREIGEQVYDDGMQYELDLHYHHESIDIFFKALRMMDANGHRGEFPAAYLATVERMIDAYIDCSFPDYTTPLFSDNRFREKEELMPYYRAWAGVFPENAAIRWMATEGREGAAPEHLSRALRTSGFYVLRSGWDADATVMVLKAGPQGFWHCQPDNGTFELWHRGRNFFPDSGCYVYAGDKEVTDQRNWFRQTQVHNTLTLDGRNLEHTDSKCLRWETDDATHIVTVGNPSYEGLTHRRTVWFVDRQFFVIADEASGTAEGEVGLHYNLVECDPAEDFAACSAATRFSDGNNLLLKVFGAERMERREGWVSRTYRQRTERPAYAFTVRKRAGKPVRLVTVLLPAEDAAGQRVEAVWRGNRLQVKINGTKYNLK
;
A
#
# COMPACT_ATOMS: atom_id res chain seq x y z
N MET A 1 41.57 54.68 -43.49
CA MET A 1 41.11 53.67 -42.54
C MET A 1 40.02 52.86 -43.21
N LYS A 2 40.28 51.61 -43.58
CA LYS A 2 39.30 50.71 -44.25
C LYS A 2 38.62 49.86 -43.17
N PRO A 3 37.31 49.61 -43.21
CA PRO A 3 36.67 48.71 -42.29
C PRO A 3 36.86 47.25 -42.71
N ILE A 4 37.29 46.43 -41.79
CA ILE A 4 37.41 44.97 -41.90
C ILE A 4 36.00 44.37 -41.83
N LYS A 5 35.55 43.67 -42.88
CA LYS A 5 34.37 42.85 -42.88
C LYS A 5 34.69 41.51 -42.19
N LEU A 6 34.05 41.29 -41.05
CA LEU A 6 34.10 40.00 -40.36
C LEU A 6 33.14 39.02 -41.09
N LEU A 7 33.70 37.99 -41.68
CA LEU A 7 32.95 36.90 -42.31
C LEU A 7 32.66 35.87 -41.22
N ILE A 8 31.43 35.78 -40.75
CA ILE A 8 30.98 34.71 -39.83
C ILE A 8 30.63 33.53 -40.74
N ALA A 9 31.51 32.53 -40.75
CA ALA A 9 31.23 31.22 -41.33
C ALA A 9 30.29 30.45 -40.39
N LEU A 10 29.04 30.24 -40.81
CA LEU A 10 28.16 29.26 -40.19
C LEU A 10 28.71 27.85 -40.42
N LEU A 11 29.35 27.28 -39.44
CA LEU A 11 29.55 25.84 -39.34
C LEU A 11 28.20 25.21 -38.95
N LEU A 12 27.45 24.75 -39.93
CA LEU A 12 26.39 23.77 -39.73
C LEU A 12 27.07 22.48 -39.22
N ALA A 13 27.06 22.28 -37.93
CA ALA A 13 27.35 20.98 -37.35
C ALA A 13 26.27 20.00 -37.86
N ALA A 14 26.67 19.08 -38.71
CA ALA A 14 25.87 17.94 -39.06
C ALA A 14 25.73 17.10 -37.77
N GLY A 15 24.63 17.28 -37.05
CA GLY A 15 24.19 16.35 -36.02
C GLY A 15 24.02 14.96 -36.63
N PRO A 16 24.19 13.90 -35.84
CA PRO A 16 24.00 12.56 -36.37
C PRO A 16 22.59 12.46 -36.94
N SER A 17 22.51 12.06 -38.21
CA SER A 17 21.24 11.79 -38.88
C SER A 17 20.40 10.89 -37.97
N PRO A 18 19.10 11.19 -37.72
CA PRO A 18 18.26 10.29 -36.99
C PRO A 18 18.33 8.92 -37.68
N LEU A 19 18.83 7.91 -36.99
CA LEU A 19 18.71 6.53 -37.42
C LEU A 19 17.24 6.34 -37.78
N ARG A 20 16.94 6.12 -39.06
CA ARG A 20 15.66 5.56 -39.49
C ARG A 20 15.59 4.19 -38.82
N ALA A 21 14.99 4.13 -37.61
CA ALA A 21 14.60 2.88 -37.02
C ALA A 21 13.74 2.16 -38.07
N GLN A 22 14.11 0.95 -38.39
CA GLN A 22 13.36 0.12 -39.33
C GLN A 22 11.96 -0.02 -38.76
N THR A 23 10.92 0.39 -39.50
CA THR A 23 9.52 0.34 -39.06
C THR A 23 9.18 -1.11 -38.73
N ASP A 24 8.80 -1.40 -37.50
CA ASP A 24 8.41 -2.76 -37.09
C ASP A 24 7.00 -3.07 -37.61
N THR A 25 6.92 -3.56 -38.83
CA THR A 25 5.66 -3.86 -39.52
C THR A 25 4.92 -5.08 -38.94
N THR A 26 5.58 -5.84 -38.06
CA THR A 26 4.96 -7.02 -37.39
C THR A 26 3.76 -6.62 -36.56
N VAL A 27 3.69 -5.39 -36.05
CA VAL A 27 2.58 -4.87 -35.24
C VAL A 27 1.24 -5.01 -35.95
N PHE A 28 1.16 -4.77 -37.25
CA PHE A 28 -0.11 -4.92 -38.00
C PHE A 28 -0.67 -6.35 -37.93
N SER A 29 0.19 -7.35 -37.81
CA SER A 29 -0.25 -8.74 -37.62
C SER A 29 -0.87 -9.00 -36.24
N LEU A 30 -0.52 -8.20 -35.23
CA LEU A 30 -1.07 -8.29 -33.87
C LEU A 30 -2.44 -7.63 -33.75
N LEU A 31 -2.78 -6.74 -34.69
CA LEU A 31 -4.04 -6.00 -34.68
C LEU A 31 -5.14 -6.69 -35.51
N ASP A 32 -6.37 -6.57 -35.05
CA ASP A 32 -7.56 -6.93 -35.81
C ASP A 32 -7.95 -5.78 -36.74
N LEU A 33 -7.32 -5.73 -37.90
CA LEU A 33 -7.55 -4.70 -38.92
C LEU A 33 -8.95 -4.75 -39.55
N ALA A 34 -9.77 -5.78 -39.26
CA ALA A 34 -11.16 -5.86 -39.70
C ALA A 34 -12.13 -5.05 -38.80
N ARG A 35 -11.63 -4.48 -37.70
CA ARG A 35 -12.44 -3.64 -36.82
C ARG A 35 -12.92 -2.36 -37.51
N PRO A 36 -14.16 -1.90 -37.22
CA PRO A 36 -14.67 -0.63 -37.72
C PRO A 36 -13.72 0.55 -37.42
N GLY A 37 -13.43 1.35 -38.45
CA GLY A 37 -12.54 2.50 -38.37
C GLY A 37 -11.09 2.22 -38.74
N LEU A 38 -10.69 0.95 -38.96
CA LEU A 38 -9.34 0.55 -39.38
C LEU A 38 -9.25 0.20 -40.89
N GLU A 39 -10.31 0.44 -41.67
CA GLU A 39 -10.37 0.07 -43.10
C GLU A 39 -9.26 0.73 -43.92
N ARG A 40 -8.95 1.99 -43.60
CA ARG A 40 -7.85 2.73 -44.24
C ARG A 40 -6.49 2.14 -43.91
N VAL A 41 -6.29 1.77 -42.65
CA VAL A 41 -5.04 1.13 -42.17
C VAL A 41 -4.85 -0.21 -42.91
N ALA A 42 -5.90 -1.03 -42.93
CA ALA A 42 -5.89 -2.33 -43.61
C ALA A 42 -5.55 -2.19 -45.11
N ALA A 43 -6.16 -1.23 -45.82
CA ALA A 43 -5.93 -1.01 -47.22
C ALA A 43 -4.48 -0.56 -47.52
N LEU A 44 -3.92 0.37 -46.71
CA LEU A 44 -2.57 0.84 -46.88
C LEU A 44 -1.53 -0.25 -46.59
N HIS A 45 -1.74 -1.02 -45.51
CA HIS A 45 -0.89 -2.16 -45.17
C HIS A 45 -0.91 -3.22 -46.28
N ALA A 46 -2.10 -3.57 -46.78
CA ALA A 46 -2.24 -4.54 -47.86
C ALA A 46 -1.56 -4.05 -49.20
N ALA A 47 -1.45 -2.74 -49.39
CA ALA A 47 -0.72 -2.14 -50.53
C ALA A 47 0.81 -2.08 -50.29
N GLY A 48 1.30 -2.47 -49.12
CA GLY A 48 2.72 -2.42 -48.74
C GLY A 48 3.21 -1.03 -48.33
N ASP A 49 2.31 -0.06 -48.10
CA ASP A 49 2.65 1.27 -47.62
C ASP A 49 2.49 1.35 -46.10
N ASP A 50 3.39 0.67 -45.39
CA ASP A 50 3.35 0.56 -43.93
C ASP A 50 3.60 1.90 -43.25
N THR A 51 4.31 2.82 -43.83
CA THR A 51 4.51 4.17 -43.31
C THR A 51 3.18 4.94 -43.30
N ALA A 52 2.46 4.94 -44.40
CA ALA A 52 1.15 5.57 -44.47
C ALA A 52 0.11 4.82 -43.60
N ALA A 53 0.22 3.50 -43.46
CA ALA A 53 -0.63 2.71 -42.57
C ALA A 53 -0.40 3.08 -41.10
N ALA A 54 0.86 3.31 -40.66
CA ALA A 54 1.19 3.75 -39.30
C ALA A 54 0.61 5.14 -38.99
N GLU A 55 0.70 6.09 -39.91
CA GLU A 55 0.09 7.41 -39.74
C GLU A 55 -1.45 7.34 -39.73
N ALA A 56 -2.04 6.48 -40.57
CA ALA A 56 -3.48 6.26 -40.56
C ALA A 56 -3.95 5.60 -39.24
N LEU A 57 -3.15 4.72 -38.62
CA LEU A 57 -3.42 4.12 -37.33
C LEU A 57 -3.32 5.16 -36.19
N LEU A 58 -2.32 6.06 -36.26
CA LEU A 58 -2.20 7.19 -35.34
C LEU A 58 -3.42 8.10 -35.41
N ASP A 59 -3.85 8.43 -36.61
CA ASP A 59 -5.07 9.22 -36.86
C ASP A 59 -6.32 8.53 -36.30
N TYR A 60 -6.42 7.22 -36.41
CA TYR A 60 -7.50 6.45 -35.79
C TYR A 60 -7.49 6.61 -34.26
N TYR A 61 -6.37 6.39 -33.60
CA TYR A 61 -6.28 6.51 -32.13
C TYR A 61 -6.57 7.95 -31.67
N ARG A 62 -6.10 8.98 -32.39
CA ARG A 62 -6.40 10.39 -32.07
C ARG A 62 -7.88 10.74 -32.14
N ARG A 63 -8.64 10.02 -32.96
CA ARG A 63 -10.10 10.23 -33.13
C ARG A 63 -10.96 9.24 -32.33
N ARG A 64 -10.34 8.23 -31.74
CA ARG A 64 -11.05 7.19 -31.01
C ARG A 64 -11.75 7.73 -29.77
N THR A 65 -13.09 7.59 -29.69
CA THR A 65 -13.90 8.04 -28.54
C THR A 65 -14.58 6.92 -27.76
N GLY A 66 -14.59 5.69 -28.28
CA GLY A 66 -15.36 4.57 -27.74
C GLY A 66 -14.70 3.83 -26.55
N VAL A 67 -13.50 4.24 -26.14
CA VAL A 67 -12.74 3.60 -25.05
C VAL A 67 -12.38 4.64 -24.01
N VAL A 68 -12.68 4.36 -22.74
CA VAL A 68 -12.45 5.25 -21.61
C VAL A 68 -11.50 4.59 -20.61
N CYS A 69 -10.54 5.34 -20.10
CA CYS A 69 -9.76 4.98 -18.92
C CYS A 69 -10.21 5.84 -17.74
N PRO A 70 -10.99 5.32 -16.79
CA PRO A 70 -11.51 6.10 -15.67
C PRO A 70 -10.42 6.65 -14.75
N GLU A 71 -9.23 6.04 -14.77
CA GLU A 71 -8.09 6.44 -13.92
C GLU A 71 -7.31 7.62 -14.53
N ALA A 72 -7.53 7.95 -15.81
CA ALA A 72 -6.90 9.08 -16.49
C ALA A 72 -7.92 10.19 -16.76
N ASN A 73 -8.05 11.15 -15.84
CA ASN A 73 -8.94 12.29 -16.01
C ASN A 73 -8.31 13.35 -16.92
N LEU A 74 -8.59 13.26 -18.24
CA LEU A 74 -8.08 14.22 -19.22
C LEU A 74 -8.84 15.55 -19.23
N ALA A 75 -10.03 15.61 -18.64
CA ALA A 75 -10.85 16.84 -18.60
C ALA A 75 -10.42 17.79 -17.49
N ASP A 76 -9.79 17.27 -16.45
CA ASP A 76 -9.36 18.03 -15.26
C ASP A 76 -7.95 17.60 -14.85
N ILE A 77 -6.98 17.93 -15.70
CA ILE A 77 -5.57 17.62 -15.44
C ILE A 77 -5.03 18.65 -14.45
N THR A 78 -4.54 18.17 -13.33
CA THR A 78 -3.84 18.98 -12.32
C THR A 78 -2.41 18.50 -12.14
N ILE A 79 -1.50 19.43 -11.87
CA ILE A 79 -0.10 19.15 -11.59
C ILE A 79 0.29 19.90 -10.32
N THR A 80 0.90 19.21 -9.38
CA THR A 80 1.44 19.85 -8.17
C THR A 80 2.79 20.52 -8.47
N PRO A 81 3.25 21.48 -7.63
CA PRO A 81 4.59 22.07 -7.79
C PRO A 81 5.72 21.03 -7.78
N ASP A 82 5.56 19.97 -7.00
CA ASP A 82 6.53 18.87 -6.96
C ASP A 82 6.50 18.04 -8.25
N GLU A 83 5.33 17.67 -8.75
CA GLU A 83 5.20 16.97 -10.04
C GLU A 83 5.77 17.80 -11.20
N GLN A 84 5.54 19.12 -11.19
CA GLN A 84 6.14 20.01 -12.22
C GLN A 84 7.67 19.97 -12.13
N ARG A 85 8.23 20.10 -10.94
CA ARG A 85 9.69 20.00 -10.74
C ARG A 85 10.23 18.66 -11.22
N TRP A 86 9.56 17.55 -10.91
CA TRP A 86 10.00 16.21 -11.35
C TRP A 86 9.92 16.05 -12.86
N ALA A 87 8.90 16.63 -13.49
CA ALA A 87 8.81 16.65 -14.96
C ALA A 87 9.97 17.43 -15.58
N ASP A 88 10.31 18.61 -15.01
CA ASP A 88 11.42 19.44 -15.49
C ASP A 88 12.78 18.75 -15.27
N GLU A 89 12.97 18.08 -14.15
CA GLU A 89 14.17 17.31 -13.82
C GLU A 89 14.34 16.10 -14.74
N ALA A 90 13.24 15.41 -15.10
CA ALA A 90 13.26 14.28 -16.01
C ALA A 90 13.76 14.67 -17.41
N MET A 91 13.44 15.87 -17.91
CA MET A 91 14.01 16.45 -19.13
C MET A 91 15.54 16.49 -19.18
N HIS A 92 16.20 16.26 -18.05
CA HIS A 92 17.65 16.28 -17.86
C HIS A 92 18.14 14.96 -17.25
N HIS A 93 17.43 13.86 -17.47
CA HIS A 93 17.71 12.51 -16.96
C HIS A 93 17.90 12.46 -15.45
N ARG A 94 17.23 13.35 -14.69
CA ARG A 94 17.15 13.30 -13.25
C ARG A 94 15.79 12.77 -12.85
N PHE A 95 15.72 11.52 -12.41
CA PHE A 95 14.46 10.84 -12.19
C PHE A 95 14.10 10.79 -10.71
N PHE A 96 12.87 11.24 -10.39
CA PHE A 96 12.22 11.05 -9.11
C PHE A 96 11.31 9.82 -9.19
N VAL A 97 11.83 8.67 -8.84
CA VAL A 97 11.12 7.41 -9.04
C VAL A 97 10.14 7.08 -7.91
N HIS A 98 10.39 7.56 -6.68
CA HIS A 98 9.53 7.32 -5.54
C HIS A 98 9.85 8.25 -4.36
N LYS A 99 8.84 8.66 -3.59
CA LYS A 99 8.96 9.59 -2.44
C LYS A 99 9.94 9.15 -1.34
N GLY A 100 10.28 7.87 -1.24
CA GLY A 100 11.26 7.32 -0.32
C GLY A 100 12.72 7.52 -0.75
N TYR A 101 12.98 8.03 -1.96
CA TYR A 101 14.30 8.17 -2.56
C TYR A 101 14.53 9.60 -3.02
N GLN A 102 14.77 10.49 -2.11
CA GLN A 102 15.05 11.89 -2.37
C GLN A 102 16.52 12.22 -2.12
N PRO A 103 17.08 13.19 -2.86
CA PRO A 103 16.50 13.88 -4.03
C PRO A 103 16.39 12.98 -5.27
N SER A 104 15.91 13.52 -6.41
CA SER A 104 16.02 12.86 -7.72
C SER A 104 17.50 12.60 -8.07
N TYR A 105 17.77 11.47 -8.72
CA TYR A 105 19.13 11.09 -9.09
C TYR A 105 19.37 11.28 -10.58
N PHE A 106 20.59 11.69 -10.96
CA PHE A 106 20.99 11.82 -12.35
C PHE A 106 21.48 10.47 -12.87
N TYR A 107 20.86 10.01 -13.97
CA TYR A 107 21.11 8.70 -14.57
C TYR A 107 22.08 8.74 -15.76
N GLY A 108 22.73 9.88 -16.02
CA GLY A 108 23.71 10.07 -17.10
C GLY A 108 23.12 10.70 -18.37
N ASP A 109 23.98 11.32 -19.20
CA ASP A 109 23.56 11.84 -20.50
C ASP A 109 23.15 10.69 -21.45
N ASP A 110 23.85 9.56 -21.41
CA ASP A 110 23.42 8.25 -21.93
C ASP A 110 22.85 7.46 -20.76
N ILE A 111 21.52 7.39 -20.67
CA ILE A 111 20.81 6.89 -19.48
C ILE A 111 21.29 5.49 -19.08
N ASP A 112 21.82 5.37 -17.86
CA ASP A 112 22.17 4.10 -17.23
C ASP A 112 20.98 3.56 -16.45
N TRP A 113 20.16 2.69 -17.06
CA TRP A 113 19.00 2.05 -16.44
C TRP A 113 19.37 1.04 -15.33
N GLU A 114 20.66 0.70 -15.18
CA GLU A 114 21.17 -0.15 -14.10
C GLU A 114 21.74 0.66 -12.93
N TYR A 115 21.81 2.00 -13.04
CA TYR A 115 22.35 2.85 -12.00
C TYR A 115 21.60 2.66 -10.68
N TRP A 116 22.37 2.41 -9.62
CA TRP A 116 21.85 2.04 -8.32
C TRP A 116 22.43 2.93 -7.20
N PRO A 117 21.99 4.19 -7.12
CA PRO A 117 22.54 5.17 -6.17
C PRO A 117 22.25 4.83 -4.70
N VAL A 118 21.16 4.12 -4.45
CA VAL A 118 20.78 3.62 -3.12
C VAL A 118 20.62 2.11 -3.21
N LYS A 119 21.32 1.35 -2.37
CA LYS A 119 21.37 -0.12 -2.43
C LYS A 119 20.11 -0.75 -1.82
N ASP A 120 18.97 -0.31 -2.30
CA ASP A 120 17.64 -0.81 -2.01
C ASP A 120 17.00 -1.23 -3.35
N ASN A 121 16.54 -2.47 -3.44
CA ASN A 121 15.98 -3.02 -4.67
C ASN A 121 14.72 -2.27 -5.11
N GLU A 122 13.95 -1.74 -4.15
CA GLU A 122 12.72 -1.01 -4.44
C GLU A 122 12.99 0.23 -5.30
N LEU A 123 14.13 0.92 -5.15
CA LEU A 123 14.50 2.02 -6.03
C LEU A 123 14.54 1.59 -7.49
N ARG A 124 15.21 0.48 -7.78
CA ARG A 124 15.33 -0.02 -9.16
C ARG A 124 14.02 -0.57 -9.69
N TRP A 125 13.22 -1.22 -8.86
CA TRP A 125 11.87 -1.64 -9.24
C TRP A 125 11.00 -0.45 -9.59
N GLN A 126 10.98 0.59 -8.77
CA GLN A 126 10.23 1.83 -9.04
C GLN A 126 10.68 2.52 -10.32
N LEU A 127 11.99 2.53 -10.63
CA LEU A 127 12.52 3.05 -11.88
C LEU A 127 11.84 2.38 -13.08
N HIS A 128 11.73 1.05 -13.06
CA HIS A 128 11.20 0.26 -14.17
C HIS A 128 9.66 0.21 -14.23
N ARG A 129 8.93 0.74 -13.23
CA ARG A 129 7.46 0.92 -13.30
C ARG A 129 7.04 2.06 -14.19
N MET A 130 7.93 3.00 -14.48
CA MET A 130 7.72 4.15 -15.39
C MET A 130 6.60 5.10 -14.95
N LYS A 131 6.14 5.03 -13.73
CA LYS A 131 5.12 5.93 -13.16
C LYS A 131 5.59 7.38 -13.16
N TRP A 132 6.87 7.59 -12.95
CA TRP A 132 7.52 8.91 -12.88
C TRP A 132 7.52 9.66 -14.21
N TRP A 133 7.17 9.05 -15.36
CA TRP A 133 6.92 9.73 -16.61
C TRP A 133 5.54 10.41 -16.68
N VAL A 134 4.60 10.05 -15.82
CA VAL A 134 3.24 10.62 -15.79
C VAL A 134 3.26 12.15 -15.57
N PRO A 135 4.08 12.72 -14.65
CA PRO A 135 4.22 14.17 -14.51
C PRO A 135 4.64 14.88 -15.81
N MET A 136 5.53 14.30 -16.63
CA MET A 136 5.92 14.88 -17.93
C MET A 136 4.72 14.96 -18.86
N GLY A 137 3.86 13.94 -18.87
CA GLY A 137 2.63 13.94 -19.68
C GLY A 137 1.63 15.00 -19.21
N LYS A 138 1.47 15.20 -17.91
CA LYS A 138 0.66 16.27 -17.34
C LYS A 138 1.21 17.65 -17.71
N ALA A 139 2.52 17.87 -17.56
CA ALA A 139 3.19 19.12 -17.93
C ALA A 139 3.01 19.45 -19.42
N TYR A 140 3.18 18.45 -20.30
CA TYR A 140 2.89 18.58 -21.74
C TYR A 140 1.44 19.03 -21.99
N ARG A 141 0.47 18.34 -21.39
CA ARG A 141 -0.97 18.63 -21.61
C ARG A 141 -1.38 20.02 -21.15
N LEU A 142 -0.77 20.54 -20.09
CA LEU A 142 -1.07 21.84 -19.53
C LEU A 142 -0.34 22.99 -20.24
N SER A 143 0.89 22.76 -20.71
CA SER A 143 1.71 23.81 -21.32
C SER A 143 1.67 23.81 -22.86
N GLY A 144 1.46 22.64 -23.50
CA GLY A 144 1.66 22.44 -24.92
C GLY A 144 3.14 22.39 -25.34
N ASP A 145 4.07 22.29 -24.39
CA ASP A 145 5.51 22.25 -24.67
C ASP A 145 5.93 20.89 -25.21
N GLU A 146 6.14 20.82 -26.54
CA GLU A 146 6.51 19.60 -27.24
C GLU A 146 7.82 18.97 -26.77
N ARG A 147 8.67 19.69 -26.05
CA ARG A 147 9.93 19.16 -25.53
C ARG A 147 9.70 18.00 -24.57
N TYR A 148 8.65 18.06 -23.72
CA TYR A 148 8.31 16.95 -22.84
C TYR A 148 7.96 15.67 -23.60
N ALA A 149 7.21 15.80 -24.69
CA ALA A 149 6.81 14.65 -25.49
C ALA A 149 7.99 14.08 -26.28
N ALA A 150 8.84 14.96 -26.83
CA ALA A 150 10.03 14.55 -27.59
C ALA A 150 11.02 13.79 -26.68
N GLU A 151 11.26 14.30 -25.46
CA GLU A 151 12.14 13.67 -24.49
C GLU A 151 11.57 12.32 -24.02
N TRP A 152 10.29 12.27 -23.66
CA TRP A 152 9.65 11.02 -23.28
C TRP A 152 9.75 9.96 -24.40
N CYS A 153 9.52 10.33 -25.66
CA CYS A 153 9.69 9.40 -26.78
C CYS A 153 11.13 8.88 -26.88
N ALA A 154 12.11 9.77 -26.68
CA ALA A 154 13.52 9.39 -26.72
C ALA A 154 13.91 8.45 -25.57
N GLU A 155 13.53 8.77 -24.34
CA GLU A 155 13.73 7.94 -23.15
C GLU A 155 13.04 6.57 -23.27
N TYR A 156 11.80 6.54 -23.80
CA TYR A 156 11.06 5.31 -24.04
C TYR A 156 11.77 4.36 -25.01
N LEU A 157 12.23 4.88 -26.16
CA LEU A 157 12.96 4.11 -27.16
C LEU A 157 14.35 3.67 -26.64
N ASP A 158 15.01 4.53 -25.86
CA ASP A 158 16.29 4.17 -25.21
C ASP A 158 16.09 3.03 -24.20
N TRP A 159 15.03 3.09 -23.39
CA TRP A 159 14.69 2.00 -22.47
C TRP A 159 14.44 0.70 -23.22
N MET A 160 13.65 0.71 -24.29
CA MET A 160 13.38 -0.49 -25.10
C MET A 160 14.66 -1.10 -25.65
N ARG A 161 15.58 -0.25 -26.12
CA ARG A 161 16.87 -0.67 -26.71
C ARG A 161 17.80 -1.29 -25.67
N LYS A 162 17.85 -0.71 -24.47
CA LYS A 162 18.78 -1.11 -23.38
C LYS A 162 18.25 -2.23 -22.51
N ASN A 163 16.93 -2.45 -22.48
CA ASN A 163 16.28 -3.49 -21.69
C ASN A 163 15.49 -4.49 -22.57
N PRO A 164 16.12 -5.13 -23.58
CA PRO A 164 15.42 -6.09 -24.43
C PRO A 164 15.06 -7.36 -23.63
N LEU A 165 13.86 -7.92 -23.86
CA LEU A 165 13.52 -9.25 -23.36
C LEU A 165 14.00 -10.30 -24.36
N THR A 166 15.05 -11.00 -24.01
CA THR A 166 15.61 -12.09 -24.84
C THR A 166 14.90 -13.42 -24.55
N ALA A 167 15.05 -14.40 -25.44
CA ALA A 167 14.54 -15.76 -25.19
C ALA A 167 15.16 -16.39 -23.94
N TYR A 168 16.40 -16.03 -23.60
CA TYR A 168 17.04 -16.46 -22.35
C TYR A 168 16.35 -15.85 -21.12
N ASP A 169 16.08 -14.54 -21.15
CA ASP A 169 15.38 -13.82 -20.10
C ASP A 169 13.96 -14.34 -19.93
N GLU A 170 13.25 -14.59 -21.02
CA GLU A 170 11.90 -15.16 -21.02
C GLU A 170 11.87 -16.51 -20.30
N GLY A 171 12.86 -17.38 -20.53
CA GLY A 171 12.99 -18.67 -19.84
C GLY A 171 13.34 -18.57 -18.36
N LYS A 172 13.72 -17.37 -17.86
CA LYS A 172 14.02 -17.09 -16.45
C LYS A 172 12.92 -16.33 -15.75
N ALA A 173 12.03 -15.69 -16.49
CA ALA A 173 10.93 -14.91 -15.92
C ALA A 173 10.05 -15.76 -15.01
N GLY A 174 9.50 -15.15 -13.96
CA GLY A 174 8.73 -15.86 -12.93
C GLY A 174 9.56 -16.61 -11.89
N ASN A 175 10.84 -16.82 -12.12
CA ASN A 175 11.77 -17.34 -11.15
C ASN A 175 12.53 -16.19 -10.47
N TRP A 176 12.71 -16.24 -9.17
CA TRP A 176 13.54 -15.30 -8.42
C TRP A 176 15.01 -15.51 -8.75
N THR A 177 15.42 -15.05 -9.93
CA THR A 177 16.82 -15.13 -10.38
C THR A 177 17.47 -13.76 -10.20
N GLN A 178 18.79 -13.74 -10.12
CA GLN A 178 19.56 -12.49 -10.08
C GLN A 178 20.00 -12.03 -11.49
N ALA A 179 19.44 -12.61 -12.54
CA ALA A 179 19.62 -12.10 -13.87
C ALA A 179 19.03 -10.70 -13.96
N GLU A 180 19.86 -9.73 -14.26
CA GLU A 180 19.56 -8.29 -14.15
C GLU A 180 18.21 -7.91 -14.75
N ASN A 181 17.98 -8.28 -15.99
CA ASN A 181 16.81 -7.91 -16.75
C ASN A 181 15.50 -8.49 -16.17
N VAL A 182 15.49 -9.77 -15.79
CA VAL A 182 14.28 -10.43 -15.25
C VAL A 182 14.05 -10.16 -13.78
N TYR A 183 15.06 -9.69 -13.06
CA TYR A 183 14.94 -9.34 -11.66
C TYR A 183 14.45 -7.90 -11.46
N PHE A 184 14.75 -6.98 -12.35
CA PHE A 184 14.37 -5.58 -12.27
C PHE A 184 13.43 -5.16 -13.40
N ALA A 185 13.92 -5.04 -14.64
CA ALA A 185 13.15 -4.46 -15.75
C ALA A 185 11.96 -5.34 -16.18
N TRP A 186 12.11 -6.66 -16.23
CA TRP A 186 11.09 -7.60 -16.67
C TRP A 186 10.52 -8.48 -15.58
N ARG A 187 10.69 -8.10 -14.31
CA ARG A 187 9.98 -8.74 -13.22
C ARG A 187 8.46 -8.52 -13.42
N PRO A 188 7.63 -9.58 -13.30
CA PRO A 188 6.22 -9.51 -13.68
C PRO A 188 5.41 -8.39 -12.99
N LEU A 189 5.75 -8.00 -11.77
CA LEU A 189 5.08 -6.89 -11.10
C LEU A 189 5.35 -5.56 -11.80
N GLU A 190 6.60 -5.26 -12.13
CA GLU A 190 6.99 -4.02 -12.82
C GLU A 190 6.42 -3.98 -14.24
N VAL A 191 6.37 -5.13 -14.91
CA VAL A 191 5.70 -5.26 -16.21
C VAL A 191 4.21 -4.95 -16.09
N SER A 192 3.54 -5.44 -15.04
CA SER A 192 2.12 -5.16 -14.83
C SER A 192 1.87 -3.67 -14.58
N ASP A 193 2.71 -3.00 -13.79
CA ASP A 193 2.58 -1.56 -13.56
C ASP A 193 2.76 -0.76 -14.85
N ARG A 194 3.68 -1.16 -15.72
CA ARG A 194 3.82 -0.52 -17.04
C ARG A 194 2.58 -0.64 -17.90
N LEU A 195 1.82 -1.74 -17.84
CA LEU A 195 0.56 -1.86 -18.59
C LEU A 195 -0.46 -0.79 -18.19
N GLU A 196 -0.51 -0.37 -16.93
CA GLU A 196 -1.37 0.73 -16.47
C GLU A 196 -0.78 2.10 -16.85
N PHE A 197 0.46 2.37 -16.44
CA PHE A 197 1.03 3.70 -16.61
C PHE A 197 1.32 4.08 -18.07
N GLN A 198 1.57 3.12 -18.94
CA GLN A 198 1.67 3.37 -20.37
C GLN A 198 0.32 3.77 -21.01
N ILE A 199 -0.82 3.33 -20.46
CA ILE A 199 -2.13 3.87 -20.88
C ILE A 199 -2.22 5.37 -20.56
N HIS A 200 -1.80 5.78 -19.36
CA HIS A 200 -1.79 7.20 -18.98
C HIS A 200 -0.85 8.00 -19.88
N GLN A 201 0.37 7.51 -20.10
CA GLN A 201 1.36 8.14 -21.00
C GLN A 201 0.84 8.23 -22.42
N PHE A 202 0.25 7.15 -22.93
CA PHE A 202 -0.39 7.15 -24.26
C PHE A 202 -1.45 8.24 -24.36
N LEU A 203 -2.35 8.34 -23.40
CA LEU A 203 -3.42 9.36 -23.41
C LEU A 203 -2.87 10.79 -23.31
N TYR A 204 -1.84 11.01 -22.51
CA TYR A 204 -1.26 12.34 -22.37
C TYR A 204 -0.49 12.76 -23.63
N PHE A 205 0.35 11.90 -24.21
CA PHE A 205 1.25 12.25 -25.29
C PHE A 205 0.69 12.01 -26.71
N LEU A 206 -0.43 11.30 -26.85
CA LEU A 206 -1.04 10.99 -28.14
C LEU A 206 -1.23 12.22 -29.08
N PRO A 207 -1.57 13.43 -28.60
CA PRO A 207 -1.72 14.60 -29.46
C PRO A 207 -0.39 15.20 -29.93
N ALA A 208 0.74 14.87 -29.31
CA ALA A 208 2.04 15.49 -29.57
C ALA A 208 2.56 15.21 -30.98
N GLU A 209 3.32 16.17 -31.53
CA GLU A 209 3.99 16.00 -32.83
C GLU A 209 5.05 14.91 -32.80
N ALA A 210 5.79 14.80 -31.67
CA ALA A 210 6.81 13.76 -31.49
C ALA A 210 6.20 12.35 -31.44
N PHE A 211 4.91 12.21 -31.09
CA PHE A 211 4.20 10.93 -31.12
C PHE A 211 3.77 10.59 -32.55
N SER A 212 4.75 10.15 -33.37
CA SER A 212 4.55 9.79 -34.77
C SER A 212 3.95 8.41 -34.99
N GLY A 213 3.48 8.10 -36.21
CA GLY A 213 3.01 6.74 -36.54
C GLY A 213 4.09 5.68 -36.34
N ASN A 214 5.35 5.98 -36.65
CA ASN A 214 6.46 5.05 -36.35
C ASN A 214 6.68 4.82 -34.86
N PHE A 215 6.63 5.87 -34.02
CA PHE A 215 6.69 5.71 -32.56
C PHE A 215 5.53 4.88 -32.05
N LEU A 216 4.32 5.10 -32.57
CA LEU A 216 3.13 4.32 -32.21
C LEU A 216 3.34 2.81 -32.43
N LEU A 217 3.95 2.41 -33.56
CA LEU A 217 4.22 1.00 -33.79
C LEU A 217 5.17 0.41 -32.76
N HIS A 218 6.26 1.10 -32.40
CA HIS A 218 7.17 0.67 -31.34
C HIS A 218 6.45 0.59 -29.99
N PHE A 219 5.60 1.57 -29.69
CA PHE A 219 4.81 1.57 -28.46
C PHE A 219 3.86 0.38 -28.37
N LEU A 220 3.10 0.11 -29.44
CA LEU A 220 2.14 -1.00 -29.47
C LEU A 220 2.82 -2.37 -29.45
N ASP A 221 3.96 -2.56 -30.14
CA ASP A 221 4.75 -3.79 -30.04
C ASP A 221 5.19 -4.05 -28.61
N ASN A 222 5.82 -3.06 -27.99
CA ASN A 222 6.30 -3.18 -26.61
C ASN A 222 5.15 -3.41 -25.62
N TYR A 223 4.02 -2.73 -25.80
CA TYR A 223 2.82 -2.91 -24.97
C TYR A 223 2.26 -4.33 -25.10
N HIS A 224 2.15 -4.85 -26.31
CA HIS A 224 1.73 -6.24 -26.56
C HIS A 224 2.69 -7.24 -25.89
N ARG A 225 4.00 -7.02 -26.02
CA ARG A 225 5.02 -7.87 -25.38
C ARG A 225 4.89 -7.88 -23.86
N HIS A 226 4.57 -6.74 -23.22
CA HIS A 226 4.30 -6.67 -21.79
C HIS A 226 3.08 -7.52 -21.42
N ALA A 227 1.96 -7.39 -22.14
CA ALA A 227 0.76 -8.17 -21.87
C ALA A 227 1.00 -9.68 -22.05
N GLU A 228 1.69 -10.09 -23.13
CA GLU A 228 2.04 -11.49 -23.35
C GLU A 228 3.02 -12.03 -22.31
N HIS A 229 3.97 -11.21 -21.86
CA HIS A 229 4.86 -11.60 -20.77
C HIS A 229 4.08 -11.93 -19.49
N ILE A 230 3.11 -11.10 -19.10
CA ILE A 230 2.25 -11.37 -17.95
C ILE A 230 1.46 -12.66 -18.12
N THR A 231 0.88 -12.93 -19.30
CA THR A 231 0.10 -14.16 -19.51
C THR A 231 0.90 -15.45 -19.29
N ARG A 232 2.22 -15.38 -19.42
CA ARG A 232 3.14 -16.53 -19.24
C ARG A 232 3.75 -16.62 -17.84
N HIS A 233 3.77 -15.53 -17.08
CA HIS A 233 4.55 -15.40 -15.85
C HIS A 233 3.77 -14.83 -14.67
N PHE A 234 2.52 -15.27 -14.50
CA PHE A 234 1.74 -14.90 -13.32
C PHE A 234 2.41 -15.34 -12.02
N SER A 235 2.35 -14.48 -11.02
CA SER A 235 2.64 -14.88 -9.64
C SER A 235 1.66 -15.96 -9.20
N ALA A 236 2.12 -16.86 -8.32
CA ALA A 236 1.27 -17.98 -7.89
C ALA A 236 0.07 -17.53 -7.04
N LYS A 237 0.22 -16.43 -6.28
CA LYS A 237 -0.78 -15.89 -5.35
C LYS A 237 -0.37 -14.50 -4.85
N GLY A 238 -1.20 -13.89 -4.00
CA GLY A 238 -0.95 -12.63 -3.32
C GLY A 238 -1.25 -11.41 -4.18
N ASN A 239 -0.93 -10.24 -3.66
CA ASN A 239 -1.22 -8.97 -4.31
C ASN A 239 -0.57 -8.84 -5.70
N HIS A 240 0.61 -9.43 -5.92
CA HIS A 240 1.25 -9.43 -7.24
C HIS A 240 0.36 -10.08 -8.31
N LEU A 241 -0.28 -11.21 -7.99
CA LEU A 241 -1.22 -11.85 -8.92
C LEU A 241 -2.43 -10.97 -9.20
N LEU A 242 -2.95 -10.28 -8.17
CA LEU A 242 -4.07 -9.36 -8.33
C LEU A 242 -3.70 -8.19 -9.24
N PHE A 243 -2.54 -7.56 -9.05
CA PHE A 243 -2.04 -6.51 -9.93
C PHE A 243 -1.92 -6.97 -11.38
N GLN A 244 -1.28 -8.11 -11.61
CA GLN A 244 -1.09 -8.67 -12.94
C GLN A 244 -2.42 -8.92 -13.65
N ALA A 245 -3.40 -9.49 -12.95
CA ALA A 245 -4.74 -9.76 -13.49
C ALA A 245 -5.50 -8.47 -13.83
N GLN A 246 -5.49 -7.49 -12.92
CA GLN A 246 -6.15 -6.20 -13.14
C GLN A 246 -5.57 -5.48 -14.36
N ARG A 247 -4.22 -5.37 -14.47
CA ARG A 247 -3.56 -4.68 -15.57
C ARG A 247 -3.76 -5.39 -16.91
N LEU A 248 -3.90 -6.71 -16.87
CA LEU A 248 -4.24 -7.46 -18.07
C LEU A 248 -5.69 -7.17 -18.52
N ILE A 249 -6.64 -6.94 -17.59
CA ILE A 249 -7.96 -6.41 -17.91
C ILE A 249 -7.82 -5.03 -18.57
N PHE A 250 -7.02 -4.13 -18.00
CA PHE A 250 -6.80 -2.80 -18.56
C PHE A 250 -6.27 -2.87 -19.97
N ALA A 251 -5.28 -3.72 -20.24
CA ALA A 251 -4.73 -3.94 -21.57
C ALA A 251 -5.81 -4.39 -22.57
N GLY A 252 -6.61 -5.40 -22.21
CA GLY A 252 -7.62 -5.97 -23.08
C GLY A 252 -8.87 -5.08 -23.28
N VAL A 253 -9.14 -4.16 -22.35
CA VAL A 253 -10.23 -3.18 -22.47
C VAL A 253 -9.77 -1.94 -23.22
N PHE A 254 -8.56 -1.40 -22.89
CA PHE A 254 -8.11 -0.15 -23.44
C PHE A 254 -7.62 -0.25 -24.90
N PHE A 255 -6.98 -1.36 -25.27
CA PHE A 255 -6.53 -1.63 -26.62
C PHE A 255 -7.31 -2.81 -27.25
N PRO A 256 -8.64 -2.64 -27.49
CA PRO A 256 -9.46 -3.70 -28.05
C PRO A 256 -9.09 -4.03 -29.52
N GLU A 257 -8.20 -3.25 -30.12
CA GLU A 257 -7.67 -3.45 -31.46
C GLU A 257 -6.72 -4.64 -31.54
N PHE A 258 -6.08 -5.05 -30.44
CA PHE A 258 -5.28 -6.27 -30.42
C PHE A 258 -6.17 -7.52 -30.59
N ARG A 259 -5.72 -8.48 -31.40
CA ARG A 259 -6.39 -9.79 -31.56
C ARG A 259 -6.50 -10.53 -30.22
N ASP A 260 -5.54 -10.34 -29.34
CA ASP A 260 -5.45 -10.96 -28.03
C ASP A 260 -6.26 -10.23 -26.94
N ALA A 261 -6.81 -9.05 -27.22
CA ALA A 261 -7.48 -8.19 -26.21
C ALA A 261 -8.60 -8.92 -25.41
N ALA A 262 -9.47 -9.66 -26.11
CA ALA A 262 -10.54 -10.41 -25.46
C ALA A 262 -10.00 -11.53 -24.55
N ARG A 263 -8.93 -12.19 -24.96
CA ARG A 263 -8.24 -13.23 -24.18
C ARG A 263 -7.63 -12.64 -22.92
N TRP A 264 -6.92 -11.51 -23.03
CA TRP A 264 -6.33 -10.79 -21.88
C TRP A 264 -7.40 -10.41 -20.87
N ARG A 265 -8.49 -9.77 -21.32
CA ARG A 265 -9.60 -9.38 -20.46
C ARG A 265 -10.22 -10.58 -19.76
N ALA A 266 -10.58 -11.63 -20.51
CA ALA A 266 -11.21 -12.82 -19.94
C ALA A 266 -10.28 -13.54 -18.92
N THR A 267 -8.98 -13.60 -19.20
CA THR A 267 -8.00 -14.19 -18.28
C THR A 267 -7.92 -13.39 -16.98
N GLY A 268 -7.79 -12.07 -17.05
CA GLY A 268 -7.75 -11.21 -15.88
C GLY A 268 -9.01 -11.28 -15.03
N VAL A 269 -10.20 -11.22 -15.67
CA VAL A 269 -11.51 -11.37 -14.99
C VAL A 269 -11.63 -12.74 -14.30
N GLY A 270 -11.23 -13.82 -14.97
CA GLY A 270 -11.26 -15.17 -14.39
C GLY A 270 -10.37 -15.29 -13.14
N ILE A 271 -9.19 -14.69 -13.17
CA ILE A 271 -8.28 -14.66 -12.02
C ILE A 271 -8.90 -13.84 -10.88
N LEU A 272 -9.35 -12.60 -11.12
CA LEU A 272 -9.90 -11.75 -10.05
C LEU A 272 -11.16 -12.35 -9.44
N ASN A 273 -12.04 -12.97 -10.23
CA ASN A 273 -13.24 -13.66 -9.71
C ASN A 273 -12.89 -14.83 -8.79
N ARG A 274 -11.81 -15.54 -9.04
CA ARG A 274 -11.33 -16.62 -8.17
C ARG A 274 -10.64 -16.03 -6.92
N GLU A 275 -9.70 -15.14 -7.13
CA GLU A 275 -8.83 -14.63 -6.06
C GLU A 275 -9.59 -13.79 -5.01
N ILE A 276 -10.66 -13.11 -5.38
CA ILE A 276 -11.48 -12.39 -4.39
C ILE A 276 -12.12 -13.33 -3.37
N GLY A 277 -12.43 -14.56 -3.78
CA GLY A 277 -12.95 -15.60 -2.87
C GLY A 277 -11.85 -16.32 -2.07
N GLU A 278 -10.62 -16.35 -2.57
CA GLU A 278 -9.50 -17.01 -1.92
C GLU A 278 -8.71 -16.09 -0.99
N GLN A 279 -8.61 -14.80 -1.33
CA GLN A 279 -7.79 -13.84 -0.59
C GLN A 279 -8.57 -12.98 0.40
N VAL A 280 -9.90 -12.99 0.38
CA VAL A 280 -10.73 -12.16 1.27
C VAL A 280 -11.53 -13.06 2.20
N TYR A 281 -11.35 -12.86 3.51
CA TYR A 281 -12.11 -13.55 4.54
C TYR A 281 -13.59 -13.14 4.54
N ASP A 282 -14.45 -13.96 5.14
CA ASP A 282 -15.89 -13.71 5.22
C ASP A 282 -16.22 -12.39 5.93
N ASP A 283 -15.34 -11.90 6.81
CA ASP A 283 -15.47 -10.62 7.50
C ASP A 283 -15.00 -9.41 6.68
N GLY A 284 -14.56 -9.63 5.44
CA GLY A 284 -14.15 -8.59 4.49
C GLY A 284 -12.66 -8.28 4.48
N MET A 285 -11.88 -8.72 5.45
CA MET A 285 -10.45 -8.44 5.51
C MET A 285 -9.65 -9.30 4.52
N GLN A 286 -8.64 -8.73 3.89
CA GLN A 286 -7.72 -9.45 3.00
C GLN A 286 -6.70 -10.27 3.83
N TYR A 287 -6.33 -11.44 3.35
CA TYR A 287 -5.61 -12.49 4.10
C TYR A 287 -4.16 -12.18 4.47
N GLU A 288 -3.55 -11.12 3.94
CA GLU A 288 -2.22 -10.67 4.35
C GLU A 288 -2.23 -9.97 5.71
N LEU A 289 -3.43 -9.62 6.23
CA LEU A 289 -3.64 -9.03 7.57
C LEU A 289 -2.85 -7.74 7.80
N ASP A 290 -2.75 -6.96 6.73
CA ASP A 290 -2.07 -5.68 6.66
C ASP A 290 -3.02 -4.65 6.05
N LEU A 291 -3.24 -3.51 6.70
CA LEU A 291 -4.25 -2.54 6.26
C LEU A 291 -3.84 -1.76 5.02
N HIS A 292 -2.52 -1.61 4.74
CA HIS A 292 -2.07 -1.04 3.48
C HIS A 292 -2.37 -1.99 2.31
N TYR A 293 -2.01 -3.27 2.45
CA TYR A 293 -2.26 -4.26 1.40
C TYR A 293 -3.72 -4.64 1.28
N HIS A 294 -4.50 -4.52 2.36
CA HIS A 294 -5.97 -4.60 2.30
C HIS A 294 -6.55 -3.47 1.43
N HIS A 295 -6.14 -2.21 1.65
CA HIS A 295 -6.54 -1.08 0.83
C HIS A 295 -6.08 -1.22 -0.63
N GLU A 296 -4.83 -1.66 -0.87
CA GLU A 296 -4.34 -1.93 -2.22
C GLU A 296 -5.18 -3.00 -2.93
N SER A 297 -5.58 -4.05 -2.20
CA SER A 297 -6.45 -5.10 -2.75
C SER A 297 -7.84 -4.57 -3.08
N ILE A 298 -8.43 -3.71 -2.22
CA ILE A 298 -9.68 -3.00 -2.55
C ILE A 298 -9.49 -2.22 -3.85
N ASP A 299 -8.43 -1.42 -3.96
CA ASP A 299 -8.15 -0.58 -5.13
C ASP A 299 -8.00 -1.41 -6.41
N ILE A 300 -7.33 -2.56 -6.33
CA ILE A 300 -7.18 -3.47 -7.46
C ILE A 300 -8.55 -4.00 -7.93
N PHE A 301 -9.33 -4.56 -7.04
CA PHE A 301 -10.64 -5.12 -7.38
C PHE A 301 -11.61 -4.03 -7.87
N PHE A 302 -11.59 -2.88 -7.23
CA PHE A 302 -12.44 -1.74 -7.52
C PHE A 302 -12.09 -1.09 -8.87
N LYS A 303 -10.83 -0.84 -9.17
CA LYS A 303 -10.40 -0.26 -10.46
C LYS A 303 -10.68 -1.18 -11.63
N ALA A 304 -10.51 -2.51 -11.44
CA ALA A 304 -10.93 -3.47 -12.45
C ALA A 304 -12.42 -3.34 -12.77
N LEU A 305 -13.26 -3.25 -11.74
CA LEU A 305 -14.72 -3.04 -11.89
C LEU A 305 -15.00 -1.73 -12.63
N ARG A 306 -14.37 -0.61 -12.24
CA ARG A 306 -14.57 0.70 -12.90
C ARG A 306 -14.16 0.70 -14.36
N MET A 307 -13.03 0.08 -14.69
CA MET A 307 -12.55 -0.02 -16.07
C MET A 307 -13.53 -0.81 -16.93
N MET A 308 -14.06 -1.93 -16.41
CA MET A 308 -15.03 -2.77 -17.08
C MET A 308 -16.39 -2.06 -17.23
N ASP A 309 -16.85 -1.38 -16.19
CA ASP A 309 -18.14 -0.67 -16.18
C ASP A 309 -18.15 0.48 -17.20
N ALA A 310 -17.10 1.32 -17.20
CA ALA A 310 -16.96 2.45 -18.11
C ALA A 310 -16.92 2.05 -19.60
N ASN A 311 -16.60 0.78 -19.88
CA ASN A 311 -16.48 0.26 -21.25
C ASN A 311 -17.54 -0.81 -21.59
N GLY A 312 -18.62 -0.91 -20.79
CA GLY A 312 -19.76 -1.78 -21.08
C GLY A 312 -19.56 -3.28 -20.77
N HIS A 313 -18.56 -3.61 -19.96
CA HIS A 313 -18.20 -4.99 -19.59
C HIS A 313 -18.54 -5.37 -18.14
N ARG A 314 -19.29 -4.52 -17.40
CA ARG A 314 -19.63 -4.75 -15.98
C ARG A 314 -20.21 -6.16 -15.72
N GLY A 315 -21.04 -6.68 -16.64
CA GLY A 315 -21.70 -7.98 -16.50
C GLY A 315 -20.75 -9.19 -16.47
N GLU A 316 -19.47 -9.02 -16.76
CA GLU A 316 -18.47 -10.08 -16.63
C GLU A 316 -18.05 -10.32 -15.15
N PHE A 317 -18.36 -9.38 -14.23
CA PHE A 317 -18.21 -9.58 -12.78
C PHE A 317 -19.55 -9.98 -12.14
N PRO A 318 -19.61 -11.07 -11.33
CA PRO A 318 -20.82 -11.49 -10.65
C PRO A 318 -21.19 -10.55 -9.48
N ALA A 319 -22.45 -10.55 -9.07
CA ALA A 319 -22.92 -9.75 -7.93
C ALA A 319 -22.13 -10.04 -6.62
N ALA A 320 -21.72 -11.28 -6.42
CA ALA A 320 -20.90 -11.66 -5.27
C ALA A 320 -19.53 -10.95 -5.22
N TYR A 321 -18.94 -10.66 -6.39
CA TYR A 321 -17.69 -9.88 -6.47
C TYR A 321 -17.91 -8.47 -5.92
N LEU A 322 -18.97 -7.78 -6.37
CA LEU A 322 -19.30 -6.43 -5.92
C LEU A 322 -19.56 -6.40 -4.40
N ALA A 323 -20.38 -7.36 -3.92
CA ALA A 323 -20.69 -7.46 -2.50
C ALA A 323 -19.43 -7.73 -1.63
N THR A 324 -18.44 -8.43 -2.18
CA THR A 324 -17.18 -8.65 -1.45
C THR A 324 -16.32 -7.39 -1.43
N VAL A 325 -16.22 -6.65 -2.55
CA VAL A 325 -15.51 -5.34 -2.56
C VAL A 325 -16.15 -4.38 -1.56
N GLU A 326 -17.47 -4.30 -1.48
CA GLU A 326 -18.19 -3.48 -0.50
C GLU A 326 -17.85 -3.88 0.94
N ARG A 327 -17.89 -5.18 1.27
CA ARG A 327 -17.49 -5.67 2.61
C ARG A 327 -16.03 -5.38 2.96
N MET A 328 -15.13 -5.41 1.96
CA MET A 328 -13.73 -5.02 2.17
C MET A 328 -13.62 -3.55 2.59
N ILE A 329 -14.38 -2.67 1.95
CA ILE A 329 -14.43 -1.24 2.28
C ILE A 329 -15.01 -1.05 3.68
N ASP A 330 -16.09 -1.75 4.04
CA ASP A 330 -16.68 -1.69 5.39
C ASP A 330 -15.66 -2.14 6.46
N ALA A 331 -14.91 -3.21 6.23
CA ALA A 331 -13.86 -3.68 7.15
C ALA A 331 -12.72 -2.64 7.30
N TYR A 332 -12.36 -1.94 6.21
CA TYR A 332 -11.38 -0.86 6.25
C TYR A 332 -11.89 0.35 7.06
N ILE A 333 -13.15 0.73 6.89
CA ILE A 333 -13.82 1.77 7.68
C ILE A 333 -13.82 1.39 9.17
N ASP A 334 -14.18 0.16 9.50
CA ASP A 334 -14.21 -0.32 10.89
C ASP A 334 -12.86 -0.18 11.58
N CYS A 335 -11.75 -0.42 10.86
CA CYS A 335 -10.38 -0.30 11.38
C CYS A 335 -9.81 1.11 11.33
N SER A 336 -10.49 2.08 10.71
CA SER A 336 -10.01 3.46 10.59
C SER A 336 -10.19 4.24 11.89
N PHE A 337 -9.24 5.13 12.19
CA PHE A 337 -9.36 6.13 13.25
C PHE A 337 -10.22 7.32 12.79
N PRO A 338 -10.68 8.20 13.71
CA PRO A 338 -11.50 9.35 13.35
C PRO A 338 -10.88 10.34 12.36
N ASP A 339 -9.57 10.38 12.25
CA ASP A 339 -8.82 11.16 11.28
C ASP A 339 -8.62 10.45 9.93
N TYR A 340 -9.29 9.31 9.71
CA TYR A 340 -9.18 8.44 8.53
C TYR A 340 -7.93 7.57 8.45
N THR A 341 -6.91 7.83 9.29
CA THR A 341 -5.73 6.96 9.34
C THR A 341 -6.06 5.56 9.87
N THR A 342 -5.19 4.61 9.62
CA THR A 342 -5.33 3.23 10.09
C THR A 342 -4.12 2.81 10.92
N PRO A 343 -4.25 1.77 11.78
CA PRO A 343 -3.10 1.20 12.47
C PRO A 343 -1.96 0.82 11.53
N LEU A 344 -0.72 1.03 11.99
CA LEU A 344 0.51 0.75 11.26
C LEU A 344 0.98 -0.72 11.38
N PHE A 345 0.10 -1.64 11.78
CA PHE A 345 0.45 -3.05 11.92
C PHE A 345 1.07 -3.63 10.66
N SER A 346 2.04 -4.51 10.85
CA SER A 346 2.68 -5.23 9.74
C SER A 346 3.48 -4.29 8.82
N ASP A 347 3.37 -4.44 7.51
CA ASP A 347 4.05 -3.59 6.53
C ASP A 347 3.24 -2.35 6.15
N ASN A 348 2.26 -1.96 6.98
CA ASN A 348 1.40 -0.82 6.71
C ASN A 348 2.18 0.49 6.61
N ARG A 349 1.65 1.41 5.84
CA ARG A 349 2.17 2.76 5.62
C ARG A 349 1.14 3.78 6.07
N PHE A 350 1.62 4.82 6.71
CA PHE A 350 0.78 5.94 7.07
C PHE A 350 0.25 6.64 5.80
N ARG A 351 -1.07 6.88 5.78
CA ARG A 351 -1.75 7.68 4.76
C ARG A 351 -2.58 8.74 5.45
N GLU A 352 -2.42 9.96 5.00
CA GLU A 352 -3.23 11.07 5.49
C GLU A 352 -4.63 11.06 4.87
N LYS A 353 -5.57 11.71 5.52
CA LYS A 353 -6.96 11.85 5.08
C LYS A 353 -7.06 12.35 3.64
N GLU A 354 -6.26 13.36 3.29
CA GLU A 354 -6.24 13.97 1.97
C GLU A 354 -5.89 12.96 0.87
N GLU A 355 -5.01 12.01 1.16
CA GLU A 355 -4.65 10.91 0.24
C GLU A 355 -5.80 9.90 0.10
N LEU A 356 -6.58 9.68 1.17
CA LEU A 356 -7.66 8.68 1.20
C LEU A 356 -9.00 9.20 0.65
N MET A 357 -9.28 10.49 0.74
CA MET A 357 -10.56 11.10 0.33
C MET A 357 -10.96 10.81 -1.12
N PRO A 358 -10.04 10.83 -2.13
CA PRO A 358 -10.37 10.45 -3.50
C PRO A 358 -10.94 9.03 -3.62
N TYR A 359 -10.41 8.08 -2.83
CA TYR A 359 -10.88 6.69 -2.82
C TYR A 359 -12.30 6.60 -2.24
N TYR A 360 -12.56 7.21 -1.09
CA TYR A 360 -13.90 7.22 -0.50
C TYR A 360 -14.95 7.82 -1.44
N ARG A 361 -14.62 8.92 -2.14
CA ARG A 361 -15.51 9.53 -3.13
C ARG A 361 -15.77 8.60 -4.32
N ALA A 362 -14.74 7.91 -4.80
CA ALA A 362 -14.88 6.93 -5.87
C ALA A 362 -15.74 5.73 -5.43
N TRP A 363 -15.52 5.22 -4.21
CA TRP A 363 -16.33 4.12 -3.65
C TRP A 363 -17.80 4.51 -3.48
N ALA A 364 -18.08 5.71 -2.96
CA ALA A 364 -19.44 6.23 -2.83
C ALA A 364 -20.17 6.35 -4.18
N GLY A 365 -19.44 6.62 -5.26
CA GLY A 365 -20.00 6.65 -6.62
C GLY A 365 -20.45 5.29 -7.13
N VAL A 366 -19.85 4.20 -6.68
CA VAL A 366 -20.17 2.83 -7.07
C VAL A 366 -21.15 2.15 -6.09
N PHE A 367 -21.06 2.50 -4.80
CA PHE A 367 -21.90 1.98 -3.72
C PHE A 367 -22.75 3.10 -3.08
N PRO A 368 -23.66 3.76 -3.85
CA PRO A 368 -24.41 4.93 -3.37
C PRO A 368 -25.40 4.60 -2.25
N GLU A 369 -25.78 3.33 -2.08
CA GLU A 369 -26.71 2.89 -1.03
C GLU A 369 -25.98 2.63 0.31
N ASN A 370 -24.66 2.47 0.32
CA ASN A 370 -23.89 2.28 1.55
C ASN A 370 -23.75 3.60 2.31
N ALA A 371 -24.46 3.73 3.42
CA ALA A 371 -24.51 4.94 4.23
C ALA A 371 -23.16 5.28 4.86
N ALA A 372 -22.38 4.27 5.28
CA ALA A 372 -21.09 4.46 5.91
C ALA A 372 -20.03 4.96 4.90
N ILE A 373 -20.00 4.40 3.69
CA ILE A 373 -19.10 4.86 2.62
C ILE A 373 -19.42 6.32 2.26
N ARG A 374 -20.71 6.69 2.13
CA ARG A 374 -21.11 8.08 1.87
C ARG A 374 -20.73 9.01 3.01
N TRP A 375 -20.90 8.57 4.25
CA TRP A 375 -20.53 9.33 5.43
C TRP A 375 -19.02 9.63 5.44
N MET A 376 -18.18 8.65 5.18
CA MET A 376 -16.73 8.85 5.04
C MET A 376 -16.39 9.76 3.85
N ALA A 377 -16.99 9.54 2.68
CA ALA A 377 -16.72 10.31 1.46
C ALA A 377 -17.06 11.80 1.58
N THR A 378 -18.02 12.14 2.47
CA THR A 378 -18.52 13.51 2.65
C THR A 378 -18.15 14.12 4.01
N GLU A 379 -17.29 13.47 4.78
CA GLU A 379 -16.89 13.93 6.10
C GLU A 379 -18.08 14.15 7.05
N GLY A 380 -19.01 13.20 7.03
CA GLY A 380 -20.18 13.21 7.88
C GLY A 380 -21.35 14.09 7.40
N ARG A 381 -21.24 14.73 6.22
CA ARG A 381 -22.33 15.61 5.70
C ARG A 381 -23.49 14.83 5.10
N GLU A 382 -23.24 13.65 4.56
CA GLU A 382 -24.24 12.76 3.98
C GLU A 382 -24.02 11.33 4.46
N GLY A 383 -25.06 10.51 4.40
CA GLY A 383 -25.01 9.14 4.90
C GLY A 383 -25.13 9.07 6.41
N ALA A 384 -24.56 8.03 7.01
CA ALA A 384 -24.51 7.83 8.46
C ALA A 384 -23.26 7.02 8.82
N ALA A 385 -22.66 7.28 9.98
CA ALA A 385 -21.64 6.41 10.54
C ALA A 385 -22.21 5.00 10.74
N PRO A 386 -21.37 3.94 10.78
CA PRO A 386 -21.82 2.60 11.09
C PRO A 386 -22.61 2.58 12.42
N GLU A 387 -23.72 1.81 12.45
CA GLU A 387 -24.58 1.72 13.65
C GLU A 387 -23.86 1.12 14.86
N HIS A 388 -22.90 0.24 14.63
CA HIS A 388 -22.10 -0.37 15.67
C HIS A 388 -20.93 0.53 16.10
N LEU A 389 -20.58 0.52 17.38
CA LEU A 389 -19.37 1.18 17.89
C LEU A 389 -18.17 0.25 17.86
N SER A 390 -18.31 -0.95 18.41
CA SER A 390 -17.23 -1.95 18.46
C SER A 390 -17.51 -3.09 17.48
N ARG A 391 -16.46 -3.61 16.86
CA ARG A 391 -16.55 -4.64 15.83
C ARG A 391 -15.54 -5.75 16.05
N ALA A 392 -15.96 -7.00 15.87
CA ALA A 392 -15.08 -8.16 15.84
C ALA A 392 -15.05 -8.74 14.41
N LEU A 393 -13.94 -8.56 13.73
CA LEU A 393 -13.62 -9.26 12.49
C LEU A 393 -12.91 -10.57 12.90
N ARG A 394 -13.73 -11.59 13.20
CA ARG A 394 -13.25 -12.80 13.91
C ARG A 394 -12.39 -13.72 13.06
N THR A 395 -12.66 -13.77 11.76
CA THR A 395 -11.94 -14.64 10.83
C THR A 395 -10.52 -14.11 10.60
N SER A 396 -10.40 -12.79 10.43
CA SER A 396 -9.11 -12.11 10.24
C SER A 396 -8.40 -11.76 11.56
N GLY A 397 -9.13 -11.66 12.67
CA GLY A 397 -8.59 -11.36 13.99
C GLY A 397 -8.35 -9.89 14.27
N PHE A 398 -9.14 -8.99 13.69
CA PHE A 398 -9.16 -7.58 14.05
C PHE A 398 -10.33 -7.29 14.95
N TYR A 399 -10.06 -6.67 16.11
CA TYR A 399 -11.06 -6.32 17.13
C TYR A 399 -10.99 -4.84 17.41
N VAL A 400 -12.06 -4.13 17.07
CA VAL A 400 -12.16 -2.68 17.26
C VAL A 400 -13.05 -2.39 18.46
N LEU A 401 -12.51 -1.68 19.44
CA LEU A 401 -13.22 -1.18 20.62
C LEU A 401 -13.31 0.35 20.48
N ARG A 402 -14.52 0.90 20.37
CA ARG A 402 -14.74 2.29 19.98
C ARG A 402 -15.78 2.96 20.87
N SER A 403 -15.54 4.21 21.29
CA SER A 403 -16.51 5.01 22.07
C SER A 403 -17.47 5.83 21.19
N GLY A 404 -17.06 6.16 19.99
CA GLY A 404 -17.80 6.98 19.03
C GLY A 404 -17.13 6.99 17.66
N TRP A 405 -17.73 7.73 16.71
CA TRP A 405 -17.20 7.94 15.35
C TRP A 405 -16.73 9.38 15.14
N ASP A 406 -16.91 10.26 16.11
CA ASP A 406 -16.47 11.66 16.08
C ASP A 406 -14.98 11.81 16.40
N ALA A 407 -14.47 13.04 16.25
CA ALA A 407 -13.07 13.36 16.48
C ALA A 407 -12.60 13.15 17.94
N ASP A 408 -13.53 13.20 18.89
CA ASP A 408 -13.25 13.01 20.33
C ASP A 408 -13.27 11.53 20.75
N ALA A 409 -13.55 10.62 19.81
CA ALA A 409 -13.66 9.21 20.12
C ALA A 409 -12.34 8.61 20.61
N THR A 410 -12.50 7.56 21.42
CA THR A 410 -11.43 6.65 21.83
C THR A 410 -11.58 5.36 21.04
N VAL A 411 -10.52 4.92 20.38
CA VAL A 411 -10.52 3.73 19.53
C VAL A 411 -9.29 2.88 19.80
N MET A 412 -9.49 1.63 20.17
CA MET A 412 -8.43 0.62 20.17
C MET A 412 -8.69 -0.37 19.06
N VAL A 413 -7.69 -0.62 18.23
CA VAL A 413 -7.67 -1.72 17.27
C VAL A 413 -6.68 -2.76 17.76
N LEU A 414 -7.16 -3.96 18.08
CA LEU A 414 -6.36 -5.11 18.51
C LEU A 414 -6.26 -6.09 17.34
N LYS A 415 -5.03 -6.56 17.04
CA LYS A 415 -4.75 -7.60 16.04
C LYS A 415 -4.36 -8.90 16.73
N ALA A 416 -5.14 -9.95 16.54
CA ALA A 416 -4.90 -11.29 17.09
C ALA A 416 -5.69 -12.32 16.26
N GLY A 417 -5.15 -12.74 15.14
CA GLY A 417 -5.80 -13.58 14.15
C GLY A 417 -4.97 -14.77 13.69
N PRO A 418 -5.33 -15.34 12.55
CA PRO A 418 -4.59 -16.44 11.94
C PRO A 418 -3.19 -16.01 11.50
N GLN A 419 -2.39 -17.00 11.09
CA GLN A 419 -1.12 -16.74 10.42
C GLN A 419 -1.38 -15.98 9.13
N GLY A 420 -0.89 -14.75 9.04
CA GLY A 420 -0.96 -13.94 7.83
C GLY A 420 0.07 -14.35 6.78
N PHE A 421 -0.04 -13.74 5.60
CA PHE A 421 0.88 -13.98 4.49
C PHE A 421 1.86 -12.81 4.34
N TRP A 422 2.96 -13.03 3.74
CA TRP A 422 4.10 -12.19 3.35
C TRP A 422 4.35 -10.88 4.12
N HIS A 423 3.39 -9.95 4.14
CA HIS A 423 3.54 -8.65 4.77
C HIS A 423 3.20 -8.68 6.27
N CYS A 424 2.57 -9.77 6.76
CA CYS A 424 2.29 -9.95 8.16
C CYS A 424 3.58 -10.11 8.97
N GLN A 425 3.56 -9.61 10.20
CA GLN A 425 4.67 -9.68 11.13
C GLN A 425 4.30 -10.55 12.34
N PRO A 426 5.26 -11.01 13.16
CA PRO A 426 4.98 -11.79 14.38
C PRO A 426 4.50 -10.87 15.51
N ASP A 427 3.30 -10.29 15.34
CA ASP A 427 2.73 -9.19 16.13
C ASP A 427 1.42 -9.55 16.86
N ASN A 428 0.95 -10.81 16.82
CA ASN A 428 -0.30 -11.21 17.40
C ASN A 428 -0.45 -10.81 18.87
N GLY A 429 -1.59 -10.21 19.19
CA GLY A 429 -1.88 -9.58 20.47
C GLY A 429 -1.53 -8.09 20.52
N THR A 430 -0.90 -7.53 19.46
CA THR A 430 -0.62 -6.09 19.38
C THR A 430 -1.90 -5.26 19.28
N PHE A 431 -1.81 -3.99 19.66
CA PHE A 431 -2.87 -3.01 19.48
C PHE A 431 -2.31 -1.62 19.22
N GLU A 432 -3.13 -0.75 18.63
CA GLU A 432 -2.97 0.69 18.65
C GLU A 432 -4.13 1.36 19.37
N LEU A 433 -3.87 2.50 19.98
CA LEU A 433 -4.85 3.24 20.79
C LEU A 433 -4.89 4.70 20.37
N TRP A 434 -6.00 5.08 19.75
CA TRP A 434 -6.36 6.47 19.46
C TRP A 434 -7.22 7.07 20.56
N HIS A 435 -6.94 8.31 20.94
CA HIS A 435 -7.80 9.10 21.81
C HIS A 435 -7.71 10.57 21.42
N ARG A 436 -8.87 11.18 21.08
CA ARG A 436 -9.03 12.63 20.88
C ARG A 436 -7.94 13.26 20.02
N GLY A 437 -7.74 12.75 18.82
CA GLY A 437 -6.77 13.31 17.87
C GLY A 437 -5.34 12.78 17.98
N ARG A 438 -5.06 11.80 18.87
CA ARG A 438 -3.71 11.25 19.05
C ARG A 438 -3.71 9.72 19.11
N ASN A 439 -2.86 9.09 18.30
CA ASN A 439 -2.53 7.67 18.45
C ASN A 439 -1.41 7.55 19.49
N PHE A 440 -1.72 6.99 20.67
CA PHE A 440 -0.79 6.88 21.80
C PHE A 440 0.18 5.70 21.68
N PHE A 441 -0.18 4.67 20.90
CA PHE A 441 0.61 3.46 20.73
C PHE A 441 0.72 3.10 19.24
N PRO A 442 1.23 4.00 18.36
CA PRO A 442 1.42 3.65 16.97
C PRO A 442 2.35 2.45 16.84
N ASP A 443 2.09 1.55 15.93
CA ASP A 443 3.00 0.45 15.63
C ASP A 443 4.30 0.97 15.01
N SER A 444 5.34 0.15 14.98
CA SER A 444 6.64 0.54 14.40
C SER A 444 6.58 0.73 12.87
N GLY A 445 5.64 0.07 12.20
CA GLY A 445 5.47 0.12 10.75
C GLY A 445 6.53 -0.64 9.97
N CYS A 446 6.63 -0.38 8.67
CA CYS A 446 7.46 -1.15 7.75
C CYS A 446 8.93 -0.69 7.67
N TYR A 447 9.21 0.59 7.61
CA TYR A 447 10.47 1.29 7.35
C TYR A 447 11.08 0.97 5.97
N VAL A 448 11.53 -0.26 5.69
CA VAL A 448 12.18 -0.70 4.43
C VAL A 448 11.76 -2.13 4.06
N TYR A 449 11.98 -2.55 2.81
CA TYR A 449 11.65 -3.91 2.35
C TYR A 449 12.88 -4.79 2.14
N ALA A 450 13.68 -4.52 1.14
CA ALA A 450 14.76 -5.40 0.71
C ALA A 450 15.91 -4.61 0.07
N GLY A 451 17.15 -5.01 0.37
CA GLY A 451 18.33 -4.37 -0.15
C GLY A 451 19.61 -5.10 0.27
N ASP A 452 20.66 -4.35 0.52
CA ASP A 452 21.90 -4.90 1.05
C ASP A 452 21.77 -5.34 2.53
N LYS A 453 22.88 -5.68 3.14
CA LYS A 453 22.90 -6.16 4.53
C LYS A 453 22.34 -5.11 5.51
N GLU A 454 22.67 -3.83 5.33
CA GLU A 454 22.20 -2.76 6.22
C GLU A 454 20.68 -2.61 6.14
N VAL A 455 20.10 -2.56 4.93
CA VAL A 455 18.65 -2.52 4.71
C VAL A 455 17.98 -3.76 5.29
N THR A 456 18.59 -4.93 5.11
CA THR A 456 18.07 -6.18 5.66
C THR A 456 18.07 -6.20 7.19
N ASP A 457 19.14 -5.73 7.83
CA ASP A 457 19.24 -5.65 9.30
C ASP A 457 18.18 -4.68 9.86
N GLN A 458 17.97 -3.53 9.20
CA GLN A 458 16.92 -2.57 9.57
C GLN A 458 15.52 -3.16 9.38
N ARG A 459 15.28 -3.85 8.26
CA ARG A 459 14.02 -4.57 8.03
C ARG A 459 13.72 -5.56 9.14
N ASN A 460 14.72 -6.35 9.54
CA ASN A 460 14.59 -7.35 10.60
C ASN A 460 14.31 -6.72 11.95
N TRP A 461 14.87 -5.53 12.25
CA TRP A 461 14.59 -4.80 13.48
C TRP A 461 13.10 -4.44 13.59
N PHE A 462 12.51 -3.88 12.52
CA PHE A 462 11.11 -3.46 12.49
C PHE A 462 10.12 -4.64 12.52
N ARG A 463 10.58 -5.84 12.26
CA ARG A 463 9.76 -7.07 12.28
C ARG A 463 9.90 -7.90 13.56
N GLN A 464 10.57 -7.40 14.58
CA GLN A 464 10.69 -8.13 15.84
C GLN A 464 9.39 -8.00 16.66
N THR A 465 9.00 -9.08 17.36
CA THR A 465 7.84 -9.04 18.26
C THR A 465 7.95 -7.96 19.33
N GLN A 466 9.15 -7.68 19.83
CA GLN A 466 9.38 -6.69 20.89
C GLN A 466 9.13 -5.24 20.48
N VAL A 467 9.02 -4.94 19.19
CA VAL A 467 8.70 -3.59 18.69
C VAL A 467 7.20 -3.37 18.52
N HIS A 468 6.39 -4.38 18.82
CA HIS A 468 4.93 -4.34 18.85
C HIS A 468 4.42 -4.34 20.30
N ASN A 469 3.14 -3.99 20.51
CA ASN A 469 2.51 -3.90 21.84
C ASN A 469 2.00 -5.27 22.32
N THR A 470 2.88 -6.25 22.44
CA THR A 470 2.53 -7.65 22.76
C THR A 470 3.59 -8.32 23.66
N LEU A 471 3.45 -9.63 23.88
CA LEU A 471 4.25 -10.40 24.82
C LEU A 471 5.36 -11.19 24.10
N THR A 472 6.55 -11.24 24.73
CA THR A 472 7.65 -12.13 24.33
C THR A 472 8.04 -13.12 25.44
N LEU A 473 8.68 -14.23 25.05
CA LEU A 473 9.41 -15.12 25.94
C LEU A 473 10.92 -15.05 25.60
N ASP A 474 11.74 -14.67 26.58
CA ASP A 474 13.19 -14.47 26.45
C ASP A 474 13.57 -13.50 25.30
N GLY A 475 12.70 -12.50 25.00
CA GLY A 475 12.90 -11.51 23.94
C GLY A 475 12.84 -12.08 22.53
N ARG A 476 12.44 -13.35 22.33
CA ARG A 476 12.34 -13.98 21.01
C ARG A 476 11.08 -13.54 20.28
N ASN A 477 11.11 -13.63 18.94
CA ASN A 477 9.92 -13.44 18.12
C ASN A 477 8.88 -14.54 18.38
N LEU A 478 7.59 -14.24 18.20
CA LEU A 478 6.52 -15.24 18.24
C LEU A 478 6.80 -16.37 17.26
N GLU A 479 6.70 -17.60 17.74
CA GLU A 479 6.88 -18.83 16.95
C GLU A 479 5.58 -19.23 16.26
N HIS A 480 4.43 -18.94 16.92
CA HIS A 480 3.10 -19.27 16.47
C HIS A 480 2.21 -18.03 16.52
N THR A 481 1.52 -17.75 15.42
CA THR A 481 0.67 -16.55 15.24
C THR A 481 -0.75 -16.93 14.82
N ASP A 482 -1.29 -18.04 15.33
CA ASP A 482 -2.65 -18.50 15.05
C ASP A 482 -3.52 -18.26 16.30
N SER A 483 -3.91 -17.01 16.50
CA SER A 483 -4.75 -16.59 17.64
C SER A 483 -6.23 -16.88 17.40
N LYS A 484 -6.96 -17.05 18.50
CA LYS A 484 -8.43 -17.25 18.48
C LYS A 484 -9.13 -16.31 19.43
N CYS A 485 -10.27 -15.79 19.01
CA CYS A 485 -11.19 -15.09 19.88
C CYS A 485 -11.87 -16.07 20.82
N LEU A 486 -11.63 -15.92 22.10
CA LEU A 486 -12.23 -16.75 23.16
C LEU A 486 -13.49 -16.12 23.76
N ARG A 487 -13.58 -14.77 23.73
CA ARG A 487 -14.69 -14.00 24.24
C ARG A 487 -14.83 -12.69 23.48
N TRP A 488 -16.04 -12.33 23.17
CA TRP A 488 -16.41 -11.00 22.66
C TRP A 488 -17.76 -10.61 23.23
N GLU A 489 -17.79 -9.55 23.99
CA GLU A 489 -19.01 -9.00 24.61
C GLU A 489 -18.97 -7.48 24.48
N THR A 490 -20.10 -6.89 24.13
CA THR A 490 -20.30 -5.46 24.05
C THR A 490 -21.60 -5.12 24.74
N ASP A 491 -21.55 -4.27 25.78
CA ASP A 491 -22.72 -3.70 26.43
C ASP A 491 -22.58 -2.18 26.52
N ASP A 492 -23.53 -1.51 27.10
CA ASP A 492 -23.53 -0.05 27.22
C ASP A 492 -22.40 0.51 28.09
N ALA A 493 -21.87 -0.29 29.01
CA ALA A 493 -20.86 0.13 29.95
C ALA A 493 -19.46 -0.38 29.63
N THR A 494 -19.33 -1.64 29.17
CA THR A 494 -18.01 -2.26 29.01
C THR A 494 -17.98 -3.16 27.80
N HIS A 495 -16.98 -2.95 26.93
CA HIS A 495 -16.71 -3.86 25.82
C HIS A 495 -15.53 -4.77 26.18
N ILE A 496 -15.63 -6.06 25.87
CA ILE A 496 -14.65 -7.06 26.27
C ILE A 496 -14.23 -7.90 25.07
N VAL A 497 -12.93 -8.06 24.91
CA VAL A 497 -12.36 -9.06 24.01
C VAL A 497 -11.33 -9.90 24.77
N THR A 498 -11.41 -11.23 24.60
CA THR A 498 -10.35 -12.15 25.04
C THR A 498 -9.85 -12.93 23.86
N VAL A 499 -8.54 -12.91 23.66
CA VAL A 499 -7.85 -13.68 22.62
C VAL A 499 -6.86 -14.65 23.25
N GLY A 500 -6.67 -15.79 22.61
CA GLY A 500 -5.65 -16.77 22.98
C GLY A 500 -4.70 -16.99 21.83
N ASN A 501 -3.41 -16.79 22.09
CA ASN A 501 -2.34 -16.98 21.12
C ASN A 501 -1.39 -18.09 21.62
N PRO A 502 -1.14 -19.16 20.84
CA PRO A 502 -0.21 -20.23 21.23
C PRO A 502 1.24 -19.76 21.42
N SER A 503 1.63 -18.64 20.84
CA SER A 503 2.87 -17.87 21.00
C SER A 503 4.18 -18.64 20.85
N TYR A 504 4.45 -19.58 21.76
CA TYR A 504 5.70 -20.37 21.81
C TYR A 504 5.42 -21.81 22.18
N GLU A 505 6.35 -22.71 21.88
CA GLU A 505 6.25 -24.09 22.36
C GLU A 505 6.10 -24.13 23.88
N GLY A 506 5.04 -24.76 24.36
CA GLY A 506 4.74 -24.86 25.77
C GLY A 506 4.28 -23.58 26.46
N LEU A 507 3.98 -22.51 25.72
CA LEU A 507 3.42 -21.26 26.25
C LEU A 507 2.24 -20.77 25.43
N THR A 508 1.13 -20.52 26.12
CA THR A 508 -0.02 -19.83 25.57
C THR A 508 -0.13 -18.45 26.21
N HIS A 509 -0.20 -17.42 25.41
CA HIS A 509 -0.53 -16.06 25.81
C HIS A 509 -2.03 -15.84 25.67
N ARG A 510 -2.71 -15.49 26.77
CA ARG A 510 -4.10 -15.08 26.79
C ARG A 510 -4.18 -13.61 27.15
N ARG A 511 -4.72 -12.80 26.26
CA ARG A 511 -4.95 -11.38 26.48
C ARG A 511 -6.45 -11.10 26.60
N THR A 512 -6.87 -10.45 27.69
CA THR A 512 -8.23 -9.91 27.84
C THR A 512 -8.16 -8.41 27.93
N VAL A 513 -8.93 -7.72 27.11
CA VAL A 513 -9.05 -6.27 27.09
C VAL A 513 -10.46 -5.91 27.50
N TRP A 514 -10.59 -5.06 28.53
CA TRP A 514 -11.82 -4.38 28.93
C TRP A 514 -11.73 -2.91 28.54
N PHE A 515 -12.67 -2.42 27.76
CA PHE A 515 -12.88 -1.00 27.53
C PHE A 515 -13.98 -0.54 28.47
N VAL A 516 -13.57 -0.04 29.64
CA VAL A 516 -14.43 0.23 30.81
C VAL A 516 -15.10 1.59 30.69
N ASP A 517 -16.42 1.62 30.80
CA ASP A 517 -17.26 2.83 30.67
C ASP A 517 -16.99 3.63 29.38
N ARG A 518 -16.39 3.00 28.40
CA ARG A 518 -15.88 3.62 27.15
C ARG A 518 -14.91 4.79 27.40
N GLN A 519 -14.18 4.76 28.53
CA GLN A 519 -13.28 5.83 28.94
C GLN A 519 -11.82 5.38 29.07
N PHE A 520 -11.55 4.18 29.53
CA PHE A 520 -10.20 3.68 29.75
C PHE A 520 -10.11 2.18 29.50
N PHE A 521 -8.88 1.68 29.31
CA PHE A 521 -8.64 0.27 29.05
C PHE A 521 -7.96 -0.41 30.23
N VAL A 522 -8.38 -1.63 30.52
CA VAL A 522 -7.66 -2.57 31.36
C VAL A 522 -7.31 -3.78 30.51
N ILE A 523 -6.05 -4.19 30.52
CA ILE A 523 -5.55 -5.33 29.76
C ILE A 523 -4.98 -6.33 30.77
N ALA A 524 -5.44 -7.59 30.72
CA ALA A 524 -4.84 -8.67 31.48
C ALA A 524 -4.15 -9.64 30.53
N ASP A 525 -2.85 -9.81 30.72
CA ASP A 525 -2.00 -10.74 29.99
C ASP A 525 -1.66 -11.93 30.90
N GLU A 526 -2.07 -13.14 30.51
CA GLU A 526 -1.71 -14.37 31.19
C GLU A 526 -0.82 -15.23 30.30
N ALA A 527 0.38 -15.54 30.75
CA ALA A 527 1.27 -16.51 30.13
C ALA A 527 1.22 -17.82 30.90
N SER A 528 0.66 -18.87 30.29
CA SER A 528 0.44 -20.19 30.90
C SER A 528 1.14 -21.29 30.11
N GLY A 529 1.30 -22.48 30.74
CA GLY A 529 1.95 -23.63 30.13
C GLY A 529 3.26 -24.03 30.79
N THR A 530 3.97 -24.97 30.17
CA THR A 530 5.18 -25.62 30.70
C THR A 530 6.47 -24.85 30.40
N ALA A 531 6.48 -23.93 29.45
CA ALA A 531 7.66 -23.12 29.12
C ALA A 531 8.13 -22.30 30.33
N GLU A 532 9.45 -22.15 30.45
CA GLU A 532 10.13 -21.33 31.45
C GLU A 532 10.90 -20.22 30.76
N GLY A 533 11.10 -19.09 31.42
CA GLY A 533 11.87 -17.99 30.87
C GLY A 533 11.42 -16.63 31.41
N GLU A 534 11.99 -15.58 30.86
CA GLU A 534 11.57 -14.22 31.13
C GLU A 534 10.40 -13.86 30.18
N VAL A 535 9.25 -13.57 30.74
CA VAL A 535 8.11 -13.01 30.01
C VAL A 535 8.29 -11.51 29.99
N GLY A 536 8.36 -10.93 28.80
CA GLY A 536 8.42 -9.49 28.55
C GLY A 536 7.13 -9.00 27.90
N LEU A 537 6.49 -8.00 28.51
CA LEU A 537 5.36 -7.29 27.92
C LEU A 537 5.85 -5.95 27.39
N HIS A 538 5.66 -5.71 26.08
CA HIS A 538 6.21 -4.54 25.41
C HIS A 538 5.14 -3.49 25.15
N TYR A 539 5.50 -2.21 25.34
CA TYR A 539 4.68 -1.06 24.99
C TYR A 539 5.52 0.03 24.36
N ASN A 540 5.09 0.50 23.21
CA ASN A 540 5.77 1.49 22.39
C ASN A 540 4.90 2.74 22.31
N LEU A 541 5.25 3.80 23.03
CA LEU A 541 4.49 5.05 23.06
C LEU A 541 4.70 5.87 21.78
N VAL A 542 3.80 6.79 21.55
CA VAL A 542 3.99 7.88 20.59
C VAL A 542 5.21 8.72 20.96
N GLU A 543 5.77 9.43 20.00
CA GLU A 543 6.93 10.32 20.21
C GLU A 543 6.59 11.40 21.25
N CYS A 544 7.20 11.30 22.41
CA CYS A 544 7.00 12.23 23.52
C CYS A 544 8.15 12.15 24.52
N ASP A 545 8.16 13.06 25.48
CA ASP A 545 9.01 13.01 26.69
C ASP A 545 8.11 12.67 27.90
N PRO A 546 7.95 11.38 28.27
CA PRO A 546 7.05 10.96 29.34
C PRO A 546 7.63 11.16 30.73
N ALA A 547 6.77 11.27 31.74
CA ALA A 547 7.14 11.07 33.13
C ALA A 547 7.23 9.56 33.40
N GLU A 548 8.43 9.09 33.77
CA GLU A 548 8.73 7.67 34.01
C GLU A 548 8.89 7.38 35.50
N ASP A 549 8.26 6.32 35.97
CA ASP A 549 8.50 5.76 37.30
C ASP A 549 8.78 4.26 37.17
N PHE A 550 10.05 3.93 37.07
CA PHE A 550 10.52 2.54 36.90
C PHE A 550 10.19 1.66 38.09
N ALA A 551 10.17 2.23 39.30
CA ALA A 551 9.84 1.48 40.52
C ALA A 551 8.34 1.16 40.61
N ALA A 552 7.49 2.05 40.10
CA ALA A 552 6.04 1.86 40.05
C ALA A 552 5.58 1.18 38.73
N CYS A 553 6.49 0.82 37.82
CA CYS A 553 6.20 0.27 36.51
C CYS A 553 5.18 1.12 35.74
N SER A 554 5.46 2.43 35.60
CA SER A 554 4.55 3.37 34.95
C SER A 554 5.25 4.43 34.13
N ALA A 555 4.58 4.89 33.07
CA ALA A 555 4.94 6.04 32.26
C ALA A 555 3.69 6.87 31.95
N ALA A 556 3.81 8.19 31.99
CA ALA A 556 2.73 9.12 31.68
C ALA A 556 3.18 10.14 30.65
N THR A 557 2.41 10.33 29.60
CA THR A 557 2.70 11.38 28.60
C THR A 557 2.49 12.77 29.20
N ARG A 558 3.11 13.81 28.61
CA ARG A 558 3.07 15.19 29.12
C ARG A 558 2.86 16.20 27.99
N PHE A 559 1.86 15.95 27.15
CA PHE A 559 1.52 16.90 26.10
C PHE A 559 0.85 18.14 26.68
N SER A 560 1.17 19.31 26.12
CA SER A 560 0.71 20.60 26.62
C SER A 560 -0.77 20.88 26.34
N ASP A 561 -1.39 20.13 25.43
CA ASP A 561 -2.81 20.25 25.10
C ASP A 561 -3.73 19.51 26.10
N GLY A 562 -3.15 18.85 27.11
CA GLY A 562 -3.90 18.09 28.11
C GLY A 562 -4.41 16.72 27.64
N ASN A 563 -4.19 16.35 26.38
CA ASN A 563 -4.53 15.01 25.90
C ASN A 563 -3.40 14.04 26.23
N ASN A 564 -3.42 13.51 27.47
CA ASN A 564 -2.38 12.65 28.01
C ASN A 564 -2.90 11.26 28.36
N LEU A 565 -1.96 10.33 28.60
CA LEU A 565 -2.26 8.94 28.94
C LEU A 565 -1.28 8.41 29.99
N LEU A 566 -1.82 7.73 31.00
CA LEU A 566 -1.07 6.91 31.94
C LEU A 566 -1.02 5.47 31.41
N LEU A 567 0.19 4.94 31.27
CA LEU A 567 0.51 3.52 31.17
C LEU A 567 0.99 3.02 32.52
N LYS A 568 0.31 2.06 33.15
CA LYS A 568 0.76 1.45 34.40
C LYS A 568 0.56 -0.07 34.37
N VAL A 569 1.64 -0.81 34.71
CA VAL A 569 1.66 -2.27 34.66
C VAL A 569 1.84 -2.83 36.07
N PHE A 570 0.99 -3.80 36.43
CA PHE A 570 1.02 -4.53 37.70
C PHE A 570 1.44 -5.98 37.47
N GLY A 571 2.21 -6.53 38.38
CA GLY A 571 2.68 -7.91 38.32
C GLY A 571 4.03 -8.08 37.62
N ALA A 572 4.59 -7.02 37.03
CA ALA A 572 5.96 -7.01 36.53
C ALA A 572 6.97 -6.91 37.72
N GLU A 573 8.10 -7.57 37.57
CA GLU A 573 9.24 -7.48 38.51
C GLU A 573 10.11 -6.25 38.15
N ARG A 574 10.13 -5.84 36.88
CA ARG A 574 10.98 -4.78 36.38
C ARG A 574 10.36 -4.07 35.17
N MET A 575 10.60 -2.78 35.08
CA MET A 575 10.39 -1.97 33.88
C MET A 575 11.72 -1.51 33.34
N GLU A 576 11.92 -1.60 32.03
CA GLU A 576 13.12 -1.12 31.35
C GLU A 576 12.75 -0.31 30.12
N ARG A 577 13.54 0.74 29.84
CA ARG A 577 13.48 1.46 28.56
C ARG A 577 14.25 0.67 27.51
N ARG A 578 13.66 0.57 26.31
CA ARG A 578 14.23 -0.15 25.17
C ARG A 578 14.41 0.83 23.99
N GLU A 579 15.19 0.41 23.00
CA GLU A 579 15.24 1.10 21.73
C GLU A 579 13.85 1.07 21.07
N GLY A 580 13.38 2.23 20.62
CA GLY A 580 12.06 2.37 19.99
C GLY A 580 12.10 3.32 18.79
N TRP A 581 11.53 2.86 17.67
CA TRP A 581 11.38 3.64 16.44
C TRP A 581 9.97 3.50 15.90
N VAL A 582 9.50 4.55 15.23
CA VAL A 582 8.28 4.54 14.41
C VAL A 582 8.61 5.04 13.01
N SER A 583 8.07 4.38 12.00
CA SER A 583 8.24 4.75 10.59
C SER A 583 6.88 4.93 9.94
N ARG A 584 6.50 6.17 9.69
CA ARG A 584 5.28 6.53 8.94
C ARG A 584 5.52 6.67 7.45
N THR A 585 6.78 6.95 7.09
CA THR A 585 7.20 7.15 5.69
C THR A 585 8.36 6.21 5.39
N TYR A 586 8.34 5.60 4.22
CA TYR A 586 9.40 4.70 3.77
C TYR A 586 10.78 5.36 3.89
N ARG A 587 11.75 4.67 4.53
CA ARG A 587 13.11 5.12 4.83
C ARG A 587 13.23 6.32 5.78
N GLN A 588 12.16 6.69 6.46
CA GLN A 588 12.19 7.69 7.52
C GLN A 588 11.71 7.07 8.82
N ARG A 589 12.41 7.32 9.91
CA ARG A 589 12.04 6.86 11.24
C ARG A 589 12.32 7.91 12.30
N THR A 590 11.50 7.90 13.34
CA THR A 590 11.63 8.81 14.49
C THR A 590 11.78 7.97 15.76
N GLU A 591 12.66 8.40 16.65
CA GLU A 591 12.85 7.78 17.96
C GLU A 591 11.63 8.02 18.84
N ARG A 592 11.27 7.01 19.66
CA ARG A 592 10.14 7.09 20.59
C ARG A 592 10.41 6.32 21.88
N PRO A 593 9.70 6.61 23.00
CA PRO A 593 9.76 5.80 24.21
C PRO A 593 9.20 4.40 23.97
N ALA A 594 9.97 3.38 24.34
CA ALA A 594 9.59 1.98 24.29
C ALA A 594 10.01 1.29 25.57
N TYR A 595 9.12 0.42 26.10
CA TYR A 595 9.30 -0.21 27.41
C TYR A 595 9.09 -1.72 27.33
N ALA A 596 9.88 -2.45 28.14
CA ALA A 596 9.63 -3.84 28.48
C ALA A 596 9.30 -3.95 29.98
N PHE A 597 8.22 -4.63 30.28
CA PHE A 597 7.81 -5.00 31.64
C PHE A 597 8.01 -6.50 31.81
N THR A 598 8.94 -6.91 32.66
CA THR A 598 9.41 -8.30 32.70
C THR A 598 9.05 -9.00 34.00
N VAL A 599 8.81 -10.31 33.91
CA VAL A 599 8.56 -11.21 35.04
C VAL A 599 9.06 -12.62 34.74
N ARG A 600 9.66 -13.29 35.72
CA ARG A 600 10.15 -14.66 35.57
C ARG A 600 9.03 -15.69 35.63
N LYS A 601 8.80 -16.42 34.55
CA LYS A 601 7.88 -17.56 34.46
C LYS A 601 8.59 -18.88 34.77
N ARG A 602 7.96 -19.73 35.60
CA ARG A 602 8.38 -21.10 35.90
C ARG A 602 7.41 -22.10 35.27
N ALA A 603 7.91 -23.31 34.98
CA ALA A 603 7.11 -24.39 34.42
C ALA A 603 5.82 -24.63 35.20
N GLY A 604 4.71 -24.77 34.51
CA GLY A 604 3.39 -25.04 35.08
C GLY A 604 2.80 -23.93 35.98
N LYS A 605 3.53 -22.82 36.19
CA LYS A 605 3.04 -21.67 36.96
C LYS A 605 2.70 -20.53 36.01
N PRO A 606 1.42 -20.14 35.87
CA PRO A 606 1.05 -18.99 35.08
C PRO A 606 1.56 -17.68 35.73
N VAL A 607 1.96 -16.75 34.88
CA VAL A 607 2.21 -15.35 35.26
C VAL A 607 1.10 -14.48 34.72
N ARG A 608 0.74 -13.43 35.45
CA ARG A 608 -0.30 -12.48 35.07
C ARG A 608 0.21 -11.06 35.22
N LEU A 609 0.11 -10.31 34.16
CA LEU A 609 0.38 -8.88 34.12
C LEU A 609 -0.96 -8.15 33.91
N VAL A 610 -1.15 -7.02 34.57
CA VAL A 610 -2.33 -6.18 34.37
C VAL A 610 -1.87 -4.78 34.00
N THR A 611 -2.30 -4.30 32.83
CA THR A 611 -2.04 -2.96 32.34
C THR A 611 -3.28 -2.11 32.46
N VAL A 612 -3.13 -0.88 32.93
CA VAL A 612 -4.16 0.15 32.87
C VAL A 612 -3.67 1.26 31.95
N LEU A 613 -4.46 1.53 30.91
CA LEU A 613 -4.27 2.63 29.98
C LEU A 613 -5.36 3.65 30.28
N LEU A 614 -4.98 4.77 30.94
CA LEU A 614 -5.92 5.75 31.43
C LEU A 614 -5.67 7.12 30.79
N PRO A 615 -6.52 7.54 29.80
CA PRO A 615 -6.51 8.92 29.35
C PRO A 615 -6.86 9.89 30.46
N ALA A 616 -6.07 10.94 30.67
CA ALA A 616 -6.30 11.96 31.69
C ALA A 616 -5.48 13.22 31.39
N GLU A 617 -5.99 14.39 31.72
CA GLU A 617 -5.27 15.65 31.57
C GLU A 617 -3.98 15.65 32.41
N ASP A 618 -4.07 15.34 33.69
CA ASP A 618 -2.92 15.05 34.55
C ASP A 618 -2.73 13.53 34.67
N ALA A 619 -2.09 12.92 33.69
CA ALA A 619 -1.87 11.48 33.65
C ALA A 619 -0.91 10.99 34.75
N ALA A 620 0.11 11.78 35.13
CA ALA A 620 1.08 11.43 36.15
C ALA A 620 0.51 11.47 37.55
N GLY A 621 -0.49 12.32 37.82
CA GLY A 621 -1.15 12.46 39.13
C GLY A 621 -2.19 11.38 39.43
N GLN A 622 -2.50 10.49 38.49
CA GLN A 622 -3.55 9.48 38.67
C GLN A 622 -3.13 8.37 39.66
N ARG A 623 -4.04 8.01 40.58
CA ARG A 623 -3.84 6.91 41.52
C ARG A 623 -4.54 5.66 41.03
N VAL A 624 -3.77 4.67 40.62
CA VAL A 624 -4.30 3.41 40.07
C VAL A 624 -3.77 2.22 40.86
N GLU A 625 -4.70 1.33 41.26
CA GLU A 625 -4.42 0.06 41.91
C GLU A 625 -5.12 -1.06 41.13
N ALA A 626 -4.48 -2.23 40.98
CA ALA A 626 -5.11 -3.41 40.41
C ALA A 626 -4.75 -4.66 41.21
N VAL A 627 -5.75 -5.48 41.52
CA VAL A 627 -5.56 -6.70 42.31
C VAL A 627 -6.53 -7.80 41.91
N TRP A 628 -6.00 -9.02 41.75
CA TRP A 628 -6.82 -10.20 41.52
C TRP A 628 -7.46 -10.67 42.85
N ARG A 629 -8.77 -10.89 42.85
CA ARG A 629 -9.54 -11.51 43.95
C ARG A 629 -10.23 -12.77 43.43
N GLY A 630 -9.53 -13.89 43.52
CA GLY A 630 -9.92 -15.12 42.82
C GLY A 630 -9.88 -14.91 41.31
N ASN A 631 -11.01 -15.12 40.64
CA ASN A 631 -11.15 -14.94 39.18
C ASN A 631 -11.66 -13.54 38.78
N ARG A 632 -11.75 -12.59 39.74
CA ARG A 632 -12.16 -11.21 39.45
C ARG A 632 -10.98 -10.28 39.56
N LEU A 633 -10.83 -9.41 38.60
CA LEU A 633 -9.89 -8.32 38.67
C LEU A 633 -10.57 -7.07 39.20
N GLN A 634 -10.07 -6.56 40.33
CA GLN A 634 -10.51 -5.30 40.89
C GLN A 634 -9.50 -4.22 40.51
N VAL A 635 -9.98 -3.19 39.83
CA VAL A 635 -9.20 -1.99 39.53
C VAL A 635 -9.79 -0.82 40.30
N LYS A 636 -8.93 0.05 40.85
CA LYS A 636 -9.34 1.25 41.56
C LYS A 636 -8.63 2.44 40.96
N ILE A 637 -9.39 3.43 40.50
CA ILE A 637 -8.90 4.67 39.92
C ILE A 637 -9.41 5.83 40.80
N ASN A 638 -8.49 6.57 41.39
CA ASN A 638 -8.78 7.73 42.24
C ASN A 638 -9.85 7.45 43.31
N GLY A 639 -9.88 6.23 43.84
CA GLY A 639 -10.86 5.79 44.84
C GLY A 639 -12.07 5.06 44.29
N THR A 640 -12.44 5.23 43.05
CA THR A 640 -13.55 4.51 42.37
C THR A 640 -13.14 3.07 42.05
N LYS A 641 -14.00 2.11 42.36
CA LYS A 641 -13.74 0.66 42.22
C LYS A 641 -14.49 0.10 41.00
N TYR A 642 -13.76 -0.63 40.18
CA TYR A 642 -14.27 -1.40 39.04
C TYR A 642 -13.99 -2.88 39.26
N ASN A 643 -15.00 -3.74 39.10
CA ASN A 643 -14.89 -5.19 39.25
C ASN A 643 -15.08 -5.86 37.92
N LEU A 644 -13.96 -6.29 37.31
CA LEU A 644 -13.90 -6.90 36.00
C LEU A 644 -13.95 -8.42 36.09
N LYS A 645 -14.69 -9.06 35.17
CA LYS A 645 -14.89 -10.53 35.15
C LYS A 645 -14.40 -11.09 33.80
#